data_434dcfaed5978791f791ed0778eab369
#
_entry.id   434dcfaed5978791f791ed0778eab369
#
_cell.length_a   1.000
_cell.length_b   1.000
_cell.length_c   1.000
_cell.angle_alpha   90.00
_cell.angle_beta   90.00
_cell.angle_gamma   90.00
#
_symmetry.space_group_name_H-M   'P 1'
#
loop_
_entity.id
_entity.type
_entity.pdbx_description
1 polymer ?
#
loop_
_entity_poly.entity_id
_entity_poly.type
_entity_poly.pdbx_seq_one_letter_code
_entity_poly.pdbx_strand_id
1 'polypeptide(L)'
;MSKRLTVALIGNPNTGKSSVFNDLTGLNQKVGNYPGITVEKKEGICKLDRGVKAHILDLPGTYSLNASSLDESVVIELLLNKNDKDFPDIAVVISDVENLKRNLLLFTQIKDLNIPSILVINMSDVMKRKGISINTSVLEKHLGTKVILYSSREKKGLNDLKNIITNYKKLETNQCLDIMNIDLDYFESLKKTFPDQSIYKLWLVITQDVNFGNLERDIVKDSSNFQTKSISYLKRLQQKETIKRYQFINNVLKESYVHDPKLASDFGSKLDRILIHKFWGYAIFFLILLTIFQAIFDWSSYPMDAIDSAFSKLSSLTKDSLPSGVFTNLLSEGIIPGIGGIVIFIPQIAFLFLFISILEETGYMSRVVFLMDRVMRRYGLSGKSIVPLISGTACAIPAIMATRNIENWKERLITILVTPFTTCSARLPVYLILISLVIPNERFLGVNAQGLTLMGLYLLGFFAAIFSAKILNKILKIKSKTFFVVEMPNYKFPLLRNVFFTVLEKTKSFVFEAGKIIMAISILLWGMASVGIGDQFNNAEEIIIVENYNSMDEFENKLSSHKLEHSLLGAIGKSIEPLISPLGYDWKIGIAIVTSFAAREVFVGTLATIYSVQGDQEDTIKERMANEVREDGQPLFGLASGISLMIFYAFAMQCMSTLAIVKKETNSWKWPILQLIIMTLIAYFSALLVYQIIS
;
A
#
# COMPACT_ATOMS: atom_id res chain seq x y z
N MET A 1 -27.49 16.36 -44.43
CA MET A 1 -26.83 15.35 -43.56
C MET A 1 -27.66 15.19 -42.31
N SER A 2 -28.21 14.03 -42.03
CA SER A 2 -28.92 13.76 -40.77
C SER A 2 -27.95 13.96 -39.60
N LYS A 3 -28.27 14.88 -38.69
CA LYS A 3 -27.46 15.17 -37.52
C LYS A 3 -27.26 13.86 -36.72
N ARG A 4 -26.00 13.44 -36.55
CA ARG A 4 -25.65 12.23 -35.83
C ARG A 4 -25.93 12.46 -34.34
N LEU A 5 -26.78 11.65 -33.71
CA LEU A 5 -27.04 11.75 -32.28
C LEU A 5 -25.87 11.18 -31.48
N THR A 6 -25.21 11.99 -30.67
CA THR A 6 -24.09 11.57 -29.81
C THR A 6 -24.56 11.43 -28.36
N VAL A 7 -24.33 10.25 -27.78
CA VAL A 7 -24.75 9.88 -26.43
C VAL A 7 -23.49 9.55 -25.60
N ALA A 8 -23.23 10.28 -24.53
CA ALA A 8 -22.17 9.98 -23.63
C ALA A 8 -22.65 9.11 -22.46
N LEU A 9 -22.02 7.97 -22.24
CA LEU A 9 -22.19 7.17 -21.02
C LEU A 9 -21.18 7.63 -19.99
N ILE A 10 -21.68 8.11 -18.87
CA ILE A 10 -20.86 8.66 -17.78
C ILE A 10 -21.25 7.95 -16.49
N GLY A 11 -20.31 7.78 -15.58
CA GLY A 11 -20.60 7.17 -14.28
C GLY A 11 -19.36 6.88 -13.49
N ASN A 12 -19.56 6.63 -12.22
CA ASN A 12 -18.46 6.27 -11.34
C ASN A 12 -17.84 4.91 -11.75
N PRO A 13 -16.61 4.63 -11.41
CA PRO A 13 -16.06 3.29 -11.54
C PRO A 13 -16.96 2.25 -10.87
N ASN A 14 -17.05 1.06 -11.45
CA ASN A 14 -17.83 -0.10 -10.95
C ASN A 14 -19.37 0.06 -10.95
N THR A 15 -19.96 1.07 -11.56
CA THR A 15 -21.42 1.21 -11.68
C THR A 15 -22.03 0.33 -12.78
N GLY A 16 -21.23 -0.44 -13.49
CA GLY A 16 -21.67 -1.28 -14.60
C GLY A 16 -21.84 -0.54 -15.93
N LYS A 17 -21.16 0.59 -16.10
CA LYS A 17 -21.19 1.45 -17.30
C LYS A 17 -20.87 0.64 -18.57
N SER A 18 -19.79 -0.13 -18.59
CA SER A 18 -19.42 -0.96 -19.75
C SER A 18 -20.44 -2.06 -20.05
N SER A 19 -21.18 -2.55 -19.06
CA SER A 19 -22.27 -3.50 -19.29
C SER A 19 -23.43 -2.84 -20.02
N VAL A 20 -23.84 -1.64 -19.58
CA VAL A 20 -24.88 -0.85 -20.26
C VAL A 20 -24.46 -0.46 -21.68
N PHE A 21 -23.17 -0.13 -21.87
CA PHE A 21 -22.59 0.13 -23.19
C PHE A 21 -22.72 -1.10 -24.12
N ASN A 22 -22.37 -2.27 -23.63
CA ASN A 22 -22.46 -3.53 -24.40
C ASN A 22 -23.92 -3.88 -24.71
N ASP A 23 -24.85 -3.67 -23.77
CA ASP A 23 -26.29 -3.90 -23.99
C ASP A 23 -26.85 -2.96 -25.05
N LEU A 24 -26.43 -1.69 -25.11
CA LEU A 24 -26.88 -0.70 -26.11
C LEU A 24 -26.28 -0.96 -27.49
N THR A 25 -24.99 -1.35 -27.56
CA THR A 25 -24.25 -1.47 -28.83
C THR A 25 -24.23 -2.88 -29.41
N GLY A 26 -24.65 -3.89 -28.63
CA GLY A 26 -24.62 -5.30 -29.06
C GLY A 26 -23.19 -5.80 -29.27
N LEU A 27 -22.21 -5.35 -28.45
CA LEU A 27 -20.77 -5.68 -28.53
C LEU A 27 -20.06 -5.13 -29.79
N ASN A 28 -20.73 -4.36 -30.64
CA ASN A 28 -20.12 -3.70 -31.79
C ASN A 28 -19.39 -2.43 -31.34
N GLN A 29 -18.17 -2.57 -30.91
CA GLN A 29 -17.35 -1.46 -30.38
C GLN A 29 -16.10 -1.22 -31.22
N LYS A 30 -15.70 0.04 -31.30
CA LYS A 30 -14.37 0.45 -31.75
C LYS A 30 -13.58 0.93 -30.53
N VAL A 31 -12.37 0.45 -30.37
CA VAL A 31 -11.46 0.88 -29.31
C VAL A 31 -10.34 1.69 -29.94
N GLY A 32 -10.03 2.82 -29.39
CA GLY A 32 -8.95 3.71 -29.78
C GLY A 32 -8.44 4.47 -28.57
N ASN A 33 -7.61 5.48 -28.76
CA ASN A 33 -7.17 6.37 -27.70
C ASN A 33 -7.68 7.80 -27.98
N TYR A 34 -7.87 8.60 -26.92
CA TYR A 34 -8.09 10.03 -27.08
C TYR A 34 -6.83 10.70 -27.66
N PRO A 35 -6.98 11.68 -28.57
CA PRO A 35 -5.83 12.33 -29.21
C PRO A 35 -4.84 12.89 -28.17
N GLY A 36 -3.57 12.48 -28.29
CA GLY A 36 -2.49 12.97 -27.44
C GLY A 36 -2.40 12.37 -26.01
N ILE A 37 -3.25 11.40 -25.67
CA ILE A 37 -3.32 10.81 -24.33
C ILE A 37 -3.43 9.28 -24.42
N THR A 38 -2.90 8.56 -23.43
CA THR A 38 -2.95 7.09 -23.35
C THR A 38 -4.27 6.54 -22.81
N VAL A 39 -5.34 7.33 -22.78
CA VAL A 39 -6.66 6.95 -22.28
C VAL A 39 -7.48 6.29 -23.38
N GLU A 40 -8.04 5.13 -23.09
CA GLU A 40 -8.87 4.38 -24.04
C GLU A 40 -10.20 5.11 -24.34
N LYS A 41 -10.52 5.23 -25.63
CA LYS A 41 -11.80 5.69 -26.13
C LYS A 41 -12.58 4.51 -26.69
N LYS A 42 -13.77 4.24 -26.15
CA LYS A 42 -14.68 3.21 -26.63
C LYS A 42 -15.91 3.84 -27.27
N GLU A 43 -16.17 3.46 -28.50
CA GLU A 43 -17.29 3.97 -29.29
C GLU A 43 -18.12 2.81 -29.86
N GLY A 44 -19.43 3.01 -29.95
CA GLY A 44 -20.34 2.05 -30.54
C GLY A 44 -21.55 2.69 -31.19
N ILE A 45 -22.28 1.96 -32.02
CA ILE A 45 -23.49 2.43 -32.67
C ILE A 45 -24.68 1.66 -32.10
N CYS A 46 -25.65 2.39 -31.57
CA CYS A 46 -26.93 1.85 -31.12
C CYS A 46 -28.02 2.16 -32.16
N LYS A 47 -28.78 1.14 -32.54
CA LYS A 47 -30.01 1.34 -33.35
C LYS A 47 -31.14 1.66 -32.39
N LEU A 48 -31.70 2.87 -32.56
CA LEU A 48 -32.88 3.35 -31.83
C LEU A 48 -34.14 3.15 -32.67
N ASP A 49 -35.29 3.36 -32.05
CA ASP A 49 -36.58 3.32 -32.75
C ASP A 49 -36.66 4.37 -33.88
N ARG A 50 -37.52 4.13 -34.83
CA ARG A 50 -37.73 4.99 -36.04
C ARG A 50 -36.48 5.10 -36.93
N GLY A 51 -35.55 4.15 -36.89
CA GLY A 51 -34.37 4.14 -37.75
C GLY A 51 -33.27 5.12 -37.39
N VAL A 52 -33.36 5.78 -36.23
CA VAL A 52 -32.32 6.69 -35.75
C VAL A 52 -31.11 5.89 -35.26
N LYS A 53 -29.91 6.31 -35.67
CA LYS A 53 -28.66 5.73 -35.19
C LYS A 53 -28.02 6.68 -34.18
N ALA A 54 -27.82 6.20 -32.95
CA ALA A 54 -27.07 6.91 -31.93
C ALA A 54 -25.63 6.43 -31.88
N HIS A 55 -24.71 7.36 -31.76
CA HIS A 55 -23.31 7.11 -31.50
C HIS A 55 -23.08 7.14 -29.99
N ILE A 56 -22.71 6.02 -29.41
CA ILE A 56 -22.51 5.86 -27.97
C ILE A 56 -21.03 5.98 -27.66
N LEU A 57 -20.68 6.89 -26.76
CA LEU A 57 -19.32 7.08 -26.24
C LEU A 57 -19.26 6.57 -24.82
N ASP A 58 -18.38 5.60 -24.53
CA ASP A 58 -18.10 5.13 -23.17
C ASP A 58 -16.95 5.98 -22.58
N LEU A 59 -17.30 6.93 -21.70
CA LEU A 59 -16.30 7.81 -21.09
C LEU A 59 -15.62 7.12 -19.90
N PRO A 60 -14.36 7.46 -19.56
CA PRO A 60 -13.67 6.96 -18.39
C PRO A 60 -14.48 7.13 -17.10
N GLY A 61 -14.27 6.23 -16.15
CA GLY A 61 -14.97 6.30 -14.86
C GLY A 61 -14.53 7.53 -14.05
N THR A 62 -15.52 8.32 -13.62
CA THR A 62 -15.28 9.63 -12.98
C THR A 62 -16.12 9.74 -11.72
N TYR A 63 -15.53 10.19 -10.61
CA TYR A 63 -16.26 10.38 -9.35
C TYR A 63 -16.91 11.76 -9.22
N SER A 64 -16.31 12.77 -9.82
CA SER A 64 -16.81 14.15 -9.83
C SER A 64 -16.18 14.93 -10.99
N LEU A 65 -16.74 16.10 -11.32
CA LEU A 65 -16.12 17.03 -12.29
C LEU A 65 -14.99 17.86 -11.67
N ASN A 66 -14.40 17.43 -10.56
CA ASN A 66 -13.17 17.96 -9.99
C ASN A 66 -12.05 16.94 -10.24
N ALA A 67 -11.37 17.06 -11.39
CA ALA A 67 -10.38 16.10 -11.84
C ALA A 67 -9.25 15.89 -10.82
N SER A 68 -8.97 14.64 -10.51
CA SER A 68 -7.83 14.21 -9.71
C SER A 68 -6.85 13.33 -10.50
N SER A 69 -7.26 12.88 -11.70
CA SER A 69 -6.48 12.04 -12.61
C SER A 69 -6.60 12.53 -14.05
N LEU A 70 -5.68 12.06 -14.92
CA LEU A 70 -5.72 12.36 -16.36
C LEU A 70 -6.99 11.82 -17.01
N ASP A 71 -7.47 10.65 -16.60
CA ASP A 71 -8.68 10.02 -17.13
C ASP A 71 -9.93 10.89 -16.86
N GLU A 72 -10.04 11.43 -15.63
CA GLU A 72 -11.12 12.34 -15.25
C GLU A 72 -11.05 13.65 -16.03
N SER A 73 -9.86 14.14 -16.35
CA SER A 73 -9.65 15.36 -17.11
C SER A 73 -10.23 15.28 -18.53
N VAL A 74 -10.06 14.12 -19.18
CA VAL A 74 -10.63 13.87 -20.53
C VAL A 74 -12.16 14.01 -20.52
N VAL A 75 -12.81 13.47 -19.50
CA VAL A 75 -14.28 13.57 -19.37
C VAL A 75 -14.71 15.01 -19.23
N ILE A 76 -14.02 15.79 -18.41
CA ILE A 76 -14.35 17.20 -18.17
C ILE A 76 -14.13 18.03 -19.43
N GLU A 77 -13.00 17.83 -20.12
CA GLU A 77 -12.68 18.52 -21.36
C GLU A 77 -13.76 18.30 -22.42
N LEU A 78 -14.18 17.04 -22.63
CA LEU A 78 -15.23 16.71 -23.58
C LEU A 78 -16.57 17.37 -23.22
N LEU A 79 -16.94 17.41 -21.93
CA LEU A 79 -18.21 18.00 -21.48
C LEU A 79 -18.22 19.54 -21.49
N LEU A 80 -17.06 20.18 -21.46
CA LEU A 80 -16.92 21.62 -21.48
C LEU A 80 -16.80 22.20 -22.92
N ASN A 81 -16.22 21.43 -23.85
CA ASN A 81 -15.93 21.88 -25.20
C ASN A 81 -17.09 21.59 -26.18
N LYS A 82 -18.00 22.55 -26.35
CA LYS A 82 -19.11 22.43 -27.29
C LYS A 82 -18.70 22.32 -28.76
N ASN A 83 -17.48 22.69 -29.10
CA ASN A 83 -16.93 22.63 -30.45
C ASN A 83 -16.29 21.28 -30.78
N ASP A 84 -16.19 20.39 -29.80
CA ASP A 84 -15.66 19.04 -30.03
C ASP A 84 -16.67 18.21 -30.86
N LYS A 85 -16.15 17.45 -31.83
CA LYS A 85 -16.97 16.56 -32.69
C LYS A 85 -17.72 15.49 -31.90
N ASP A 86 -17.21 15.14 -30.73
CA ASP A 86 -17.73 14.11 -29.84
C ASP A 86 -18.55 14.71 -28.68
N PHE A 87 -18.80 16.05 -28.68
CA PHE A 87 -19.63 16.68 -27.66
C PHE A 87 -21.03 16.03 -27.63
N PRO A 88 -21.49 15.57 -26.46
CA PRO A 88 -22.73 14.80 -26.38
C PRO A 88 -23.97 15.67 -26.52
N ASP A 89 -24.93 15.20 -27.31
CA ASP A 89 -26.30 15.75 -27.35
C ASP A 89 -27.09 15.36 -26.09
N ILE A 90 -26.71 14.24 -25.45
CA ILE A 90 -27.32 13.73 -24.22
C ILE A 90 -26.27 12.97 -23.37
N ALA A 91 -26.34 13.17 -22.08
CA ALA A 91 -25.55 12.44 -21.07
C ALA A 91 -26.42 11.37 -20.37
N VAL A 92 -26.02 10.12 -20.46
CA VAL A 92 -26.63 9.02 -19.71
C VAL A 92 -25.71 8.72 -18.51
N VAL A 93 -26.16 9.14 -17.34
CA VAL A 93 -25.37 8.98 -16.10
C VAL A 93 -25.77 7.69 -15.42
N ILE A 94 -24.82 6.76 -15.32
CA ILE A 94 -25.01 5.42 -14.75
C ILE A 94 -24.59 5.44 -13.30
N SER A 95 -25.51 5.10 -12.43
CA SER A 95 -25.37 5.02 -10.98
C SER A 95 -25.61 3.60 -10.50
N ASP A 96 -25.02 3.23 -9.38
CA ASP A 96 -25.23 1.97 -8.69
C ASP A 96 -26.27 2.16 -7.57
N VAL A 97 -27.18 1.23 -7.45
CA VAL A 97 -28.25 1.21 -6.43
C VAL A 97 -27.72 1.30 -4.99
N GLU A 98 -26.60 0.63 -4.70
CA GLU A 98 -26.03 0.57 -3.34
C GLU A 98 -25.29 1.88 -2.98
N ASN A 99 -24.68 2.54 -3.97
CA ASN A 99 -23.87 3.74 -3.80
C ASN A 99 -24.51 5.00 -4.36
N LEU A 100 -25.85 5.02 -4.46
CA LEU A 100 -26.60 6.08 -5.12
C LEU A 100 -26.25 7.48 -4.57
N LYS A 101 -26.11 7.63 -3.26
CA LYS A 101 -25.71 8.90 -2.63
C LYS A 101 -24.40 9.49 -3.20
N ARG A 102 -23.42 8.65 -3.45
CA ARG A 102 -22.12 9.06 -3.98
C ARG A 102 -22.22 9.37 -5.48
N ASN A 103 -22.94 8.52 -6.19
CA ASN A 103 -23.06 8.62 -7.63
C ASN A 103 -23.88 9.86 -8.06
N LEU A 104 -24.84 10.28 -7.25
CA LEU A 104 -25.62 11.48 -7.47
C LEU A 104 -24.79 12.77 -7.42
N LEU A 105 -23.61 12.77 -6.78
CA LEU A 105 -22.70 13.92 -6.83
C LEU A 105 -22.32 14.26 -8.27
N LEU A 106 -21.81 13.27 -8.99
CA LEU A 106 -21.47 13.42 -10.41
C LEU A 106 -22.68 13.80 -11.25
N PHE A 107 -23.83 13.14 -11.01
CA PHE A 107 -25.06 13.45 -11.73
C PHE A 107 -25.47 14.93 -11.58
N THR A 108 -25.49 15.46 -10.36
CA THR A 108 -25.83 16.87 -10.11
C THR A 108 -24.88 17.85 -10.79
N GLN A 109 -23.60 17.50 -10.89
CA GLN A 109 -22.60 18.31 -11.56
C GLN A 109 -22.79 18.33 -13.09
N ILE A 110 -23.08 17.16 -13.69
CA ILE A 110 -23.35 17.06 -15.12
C ILE A 110 -24.65 17.82 -15.51
N LYS A 111 -25.67 17.67 -14.67
CA LYS A 111 -26.96 18.39 -14.87
C LYS A 111 -26.78 19.91 -14.89
N ASP A 112 -25.90 20.43 -14.00
CA ASP A 112 -25.60 21.86 -13.89
C ASP A 112 -24.80 22.43 -15.08
N LEU A 113 -24.26 21.58 -15.96
CA LEU A 113 -23.69 21.98 -17.26
C LEU A 113 -24.75 22.28 -18.33
N ASN A 114 -26.03 22.12 -17.99
CA ASN A 114 -27.16 22.29 -18.92
C ASN A 114 -27.12 21.31 -20.11
N ILE A 115 -26.59 20.11 -19.92
CA ILE A 115 -26.62 19.02 -20.89
C ILE A 115 -27.86 18.17 -20.60
N PRO A 116 -28.71 17.84 -21.59
CA PRO A 116 -29.81 16.90 -21.41
C PRO A 116 -29.30 15.61 -20.78
N SER A 117 -29.81 15.22 -19.62
CA SER A 117 -29.24 14.12 -18.84
C SER A 117 -30.34 13.13 -18.42
N ILE A 118 -29.99 11.83 -18.37
CA ILE A 118 -30.84 10.76 -17.86
C ILE A 118 -30.09 10.11 -16.69
N LEU A 119 -30.78 9.79 -15.61
CA LEU A 119 -30.23 8.98 -14.51
C LEU A 119 -30.61 7.52 -14.69
N VAL A 120 -29.64 6.65 -14.88
CA VAL A 120 -29.82 5.19 -14.94
C VAL A 120 -29.29 4.58 -13.65
N ILE A 121 -30.20 4.03 -12.84
CA ILE A 121 -29.84 3.33 -11.60
C ILE A 121 -29.72 1.83 -11.91
N ASN A 122 -28.50 1.40 -12.12
CA ASN A 122 -28.17 0.02 -12.47
C ASN A 122 -28.17 -0.91 -11.24
N MET A 123 -28.09 -2.21 -11.47
CA MET A 123 -28.14 -3.27 -10.44
C MET A 123 -29.48 -3.32 -9.68
N SER A 124 -30.58 -2.99 -10.34
CA SER A 124 -31.92 -3.04 -9.73
C SER A 124 -32.36 -4.42 -9.29
N ASP A 125 -31.77 -5.50 -9.84
CA ASP A 125 -31.95 -6.89 -9.41
C ASP A 125 -31.47 -7.13 -7.97
N VAL A 126 -30.56 -6.30 -7.46
CA VAL A 126 -30.00 -6.40 -6.10
C VAL A 126 -30.93 -5.78 -5.05
N MET A 127 -31.85 -4.89 -5.43
CA MET A 127 -32.67 -4.10 -4.52
C MET A 127 -33.42 -4.96 -3.49
N LYS A 128 -34.15 -6.00 -3.95
CA LYS A 128 -34.90 -6.90 -3.05
C LYS A 128 -33.98 -7.65 -2.08
N ARG A 129 -32.82 -8.13 -2.57
CA ARG A 129 -31.85 -8.88 -1.74
C ARG A 129 -31.23 -8.01 -0.66
N LYS A 130 -31.02 -6.72 -0.92
CA LYS A 130 -30.39 -5.76 -0.02
C LYS A 130 -31.39 -4.98 0.85
N GLY A 131 -32.70 -5.21 0.68
CA GLY A 131 -33.72 -4.46 1.40
C GLY A 131 -33.76 -2.97 0.99
N ILE A 132 -33.45 -2.67 -0.28
CA ILE A 132 -33.44 -1.32 -0.84
C ILE A 132 -34.74 -1.11 -1.60
N SER A 133 -35.41 0.01 -1.36
CA SER A 133 -36.52 0.49 -2.17
C SER A 133 -36.29 1.93 -2.62
N ILE A 134 -36.59 2.24 -3.89
CA ILE A 134 -36.38 3.54 -4.50
C ILE A 134 -37.70 4.00 -5.11
N ASN A 135 -38.13 5.21 -4.74
CA ASN A 135 -39.25 5.90 -5.35
C ASN A 135 -38.75 6.77 -6.50
N THR A 136 -38.81 6.23 -7.71
CA THR A 136 -38.33 6.93 -8.93
C THR A 136 -39.09 8.22 -9.23
N SER A 137 -40.39 8.28 -8.94
CA SER A 137 -41.21 9.49 -9.19
C SER A 137 -40.76 10.68 -8.32
N VAL A 138 -40.39 10.42 -7.07
CA VAL A 138 -39.84 11.44 -6.16
C VAL A 138 -38.44 11.89 -6.63
N LEU A 139 -37.59 10.95 -7.04
CA LEU A 139 -36.29 11.29 -7.63
C LEU A 139 -36.45 12.14 -8.91
N GLU A 140 -37.32 11.77 -9.82
CA GLU A 140 -37.59 12.52 -11.06
C GLU A 140 -38.01 13.96 -10.76
N LYS A 141 -38.92 14.15 -9.79
CA LYS A 141 -39.39 15.46 -9.38
C LYS A 141 -38.29 16.37 -8.84
N HIS A 142 -37.44 15.82 -7.93
CA HIS A 142 -36.37 16.61 -7.30
C HIS A 142 -35.16 16.84 -8.23
N LEU A 143 -34.85 15.89 -9.09
CA LEU A 143 -33.69 15.97 -9.98
C LEU A 143 -34.04 16.63 -11.34
N GLY A 144 -35.33 16.85 -11.64
CA GLY A 144 -35.78 17.43 -12.92
C GLY A 144 -35.36 16.60 -14.13
N THR A 145 -35.40 15.26 -14.02
CA THR A 145 -34.96 14.36 -15.08
C THR A 145 -35.68 13.02 -15.02
N LYS A 146 -35.56 12.22 -16.09
CA LYS A 146 -36.06 10.85 -16.12
C LYS A 146 -35.09 9.92 -15.37
N VAL A 147 -35.65 9.02 -14.56
CA VAL A 147 -34.92 8.02 -13.76
C VAL A 147 -35.34 6.63 -14.19
N ILE A 148 -34.38 5.79 -14.56
CA ILE A 148 -34.62 4.42 -15.01
C ILE A 148 -33.96 3.45 -14.03
N LEU A 149 -34.74 2.49 -13.52
CA LEU A 149 -34.22 1.32 -12.84
C LEU A 149 -33.77 0.29 -13.88
N TYR A 150 -32.49 0.01 -13.91
CA TYR A 150 -31.84 -0.83 -14.92
C TYR A 150 -31.18 -2.05 -14.28
N SER A 151 -31.18 -3.17 -14.99
CA SER A 151 -30.38 -4.35 -14.65
C SER A 151 -29.77 -4.91 -15.92
N SER A 152 -28.46 -4.78 -16.09
CA SER A 152 -27.73 -5.40 -17.20
C SER A 152 -27.85 -6.93 -17.16
N ARG A 153 -27.95 -7.52 -15.95
CA ARG A 153 -28.05 -8.96 -15.78
C ARG A 153 -29.38 -9.52 -16.28
N GLU A 154 -30.50 -8.82 -15.97
CA GLU A 154 -31.86 -9.19 -16.37
C GLU A 154 -32.31 -8.53 -17.68
N LYS A 155 -31.46 -7.66 -18.27
CA LYS A 155 -31.76 -6.80 -19.42
C LYS A 155 -33.04 -5.96 -19.24
N LYS A 156 -33.38 -5.64 -18.00
CA LYS A 156 -34.55 -4.84 -17.66
C LYS A 156 -34.25 -3.35 -17.80
N GLY A 157 -35.19 -2.57 -18.39
CA GLY A 157 -35.03 -1.12 -18.54
C GLY A 157 -34.32 -0.71 -19.85
N LEU A 158 -33.85 -1.63 -20.70
CA LEU A 158 -33.15 -1.29 -21.94
C LEU A 158 -34.04 -0.57 -22.96
N ASN A 159 -35.26 -1.04 -23.13
CA ASN A 159 -36.21 -0.41 -24.08
C ASN A 159 -36.65 0.97 -23.62
N ASP A 160 -36.86 1.15 -22.31
CA ASP A 160 -37.20 2.44 -21.72
C ASP A 160 -36.06 3.45 -21.94
N LEU A 161 -34.81 2.99 -21.73
CA LEU A 161 -33.62 3.81 -21.98
C LEU A 161 -33.53 4.25 -23.46
N LYS A 162 -33.72 3.33 -24.40
CA LYS A 162 -33.72 3.64 -25.83
C LYS A 162 -34.82 4.65 -26.19
N ASN A 163 -36.04 4.48 -25.66
CA ASN A 163 -37.16 5.39 -25.87
C ASN A 163 -36.87 6.80 -25.36
N ILE A 164 -36.28 6.94 -24.17
CA ILE A 164 -35.94 8.25 -23.61
C ILE A 164 -34.81 8.90 -24.40
N ILE A 165 -33.78 8.15 -24.81
CA ILE A 165 -32.70 8.66 -25.67
C ILE A 165 -33.29 9.19 -27.00
N THR A 166 -34.23 8.47 -27.59
CA THR A 166 -34.89 8.92 -28.84
C THR A 166 -35.62 10.25 -28.67
N ASN A 167 -36.19 10.49 -27.48
CA ASN A 167 -36.98 11.68 -27.17
C ASN A 167 -36.20 12.70 -26.28
N TYR A 168 -34.87 12.72 -26.32
CA TYR A 168 -34.01 13.50 -25.43
C TYR A 168 -34.31 15.01 -25.41
N LYS A 169 -34.83 15.57 -26.48
CA LYS A 169 -35.21 17.00 -26.57
C LYS A 169 -36.34 17.42 -25.62
N LYS A 170 -37.06 16.44 -25.04
CA LYS A 170 -38.11 16.68 -24.04
C LYS A 170 -37.58 16.69 -22.60
N LEU A 171 -36.28 16.41 -22.40
CA LEU A 171 -35.67 16.42 -21.08
C LEU A 171 -35.45 17.85 -20.60
N GLU A 172 -35.80 18.08 -19.35
CA GLU A 172 -35.55 19.37 -18.71
C GLU A 172 -34.03 19.52 -18.41
N THR A 173 -33.53 20.74 -18.61
CA THR A 173 -32.12 21.09 -18.36
C THR A 173 -31.93 21.97 -17.11
N ASN A 174 -32.93 21.97 -16.21
CA ASN A 174 -32.87 22.74 -14.95
C ASN A 174 -31.69 22.34 -14.11
N GLN A 175 -31.03 23.31 -13.48
CA GLN A 175 -29.89 23.08 -12.58
C GLN A 175 -30.36 22.51 -11.24
N CYS A 176 -29.56 21.60 -10.65
CA CYS A 176 -29.80 21.03 -9.34
C CYS A 176 -29.37 21.97 -8.21
N LEU A 177 -28.30 22.73 -8.43
CA LEU A 177 -27.72 23.65 -7.45
C LEU A 177 -27.41 24.99 -8.10
N ASP A 178 -27.98 26.08 -7.54
CA ASP A 178 -27.53 27.42 -7.91
C ASP A 178 -26.22 27.74 -7.18
N ILE A 179 -25.12 27.78 -7.95
CA ILE A 179 -23.78 28.03 -7.43
C ILE A 179 -23.62 29.46 -6.87
N MET A 180 -24.45 30.41 -7.32
CA MET A 180 -24.43 31.78 -6.82
C MET A 180 -24.64 31.87 -5.29
N ASN A 181 -25.43 30.94 -4.75
CA ASN A 181 -25.69 30.87 -3.32
C ASN A 181 -24.48 30.42 -2.47
N ILE A 182 -23.32 30.13 -3.06
CA ILE A 182 -22.09 29.73 -2.35
C ILE A 182 -21.28 30.96 -1.96
N ASP A 183 -21.18 31.94 -2.87
CA ASP A 183 -20.48 33.22 -2.67
C ASP A 183 -21.01 34.22 -3.71
N LEU A 184 -21.98 35.04 -3.29
CA LEU A 184 -22.72 35.91 -4.18
C LEU A 184 -21.82 36.91 -4.90
N ASP A 185 -20.95 37.60 -4.14
CA ASP A 185 -20.08 38.66 -4.67
C ASP A 185 -19.12 38.13 -5.74
N TYR A 186 -18.54 36.96 -5.48
CA TYR A 186 -17.60 36.33 -6.41
C TYR A 186 -18.27 35.91 -7.72
N PHE A 187 -19.42 35.23 -7.62
CA PHE A 187 -20.13 34.71 -8.81
C PHE A 187 -20.89 35.81 -9.57
N GLU A 188 -21.35 36.88 -8.93
CA GLU A 188 -21.88 38.06 -9.60
C GLU A 188 -20.81 38.78 -10.42
N SER A 189 -19.60 38.96 -9.86
CA SER A 189 -18.51 39.56 -10.62
C SER A 189 -18.14 38.73 -11.83
N LEU A 190 -18.14 37.40 -11.70
CA LEU A 190 -17.88 36.45 -12.78
C LEU A 190 -18.98 36.54 -13.88
N LYS A 191 -20.24 36.60 -13.48
CA LYS A 191 -21.38 36.72 -14.39
C LYS A 191 -21.41 38.04 -15.15
N LYS A 192 -21.04 39.15 -14.49
CA LYS A 192 -20.94 40.48 -15.14
C LYS A 192 -19.82 40.50 -16.19
N THR A 193 -18.71 39.83 -15.92
CA THR A 193 -17.57 39.78 -16.87
C THR A 193 -17.85 38.88 -18.09
N PHE A 194 -18.58 37.78 -17.86
CA PHE A 194 -18.86 36.77 -18.90
C PHE A 194 -20.39 36.47 -18.99
N PRO A 195 -21.22 37.39 -19.47
CA PRO A 195 -22.69 37.27 -19.40
C PRO A 195 -23.25 36.10 -20.24
N ASP A 196 -22.60 35.74 -21.35
CA ASP A 196 -23.05 34.71 -22.30
C ASP A 196 -22.63 33.28 -21.92
N GLN A 197 -21.82 33.11 -20.88
CA GLN A 197 -21.31 31.81 -20.47
C GLN A 197 -22.05 31.27 -19.24
N SER A 198 -22.20 29.94 -19.17
CA SER A 198 -22.70 29.28 -17.96
C SER A 198 -21.75 29.47 -16.80
N ILE A 199 -22.23 29.98 -15.67
CA ILE A 199 -21.41 30.24 -14.47
C ILE A 199 -20.76 28.96 -13.97
N TYR A 200 -21.47 27.84 -14.00
CA TYR A 200 -20.90 26.56 -13.55
C TYR A 200 -19.78 26.07 -14.49
N LYS A 201 -19.91 26.29 -15.81
CA LYS A 201 -18.84 26.02 -16.77
C LYS A 201 -17.58 26.84 -16.42
N LEU A 202 -17.74 28.17 -16.26
CA LEU A 202 -16.64 29.07 -15.89
C LEU A 202 -16.00 28.67 -14.57
N TRP A 203 -16.80 28.30 -13.58
CA TRP A 203 -16.33 27.81 -12.30
C TRP A 203 -15.43 26.58 -12.43
N LEU A 204 -15.81 25.59 -13.24
CA LEU A 204 -14.99 24.43 -13.52
C LEU A 204 -13.68 24.80 -14.23
N VAL A 205 -13.72 25.67 -15.25
CA VAL A 205 -12.52 26.15 -15.96
C VAL A 205 -11.53 26.83 -15.02
N ILE A 206 -12.01 27.66 -14.10
CA ILE A 206 -11.14 28.38 -13.15
C ILE A 206 -10.52 27.45 -12.11
N THR A 207 -11.25 26.45 -11.64
CA THR A 207 -10.86 25.62 -10.50
C THR A 207 -10.07 24.36 -10.87
N GLN A 208 -10.04 23.97 -12.16
CA GLN A 208 -9.29 22.80 -12.60
C GLN A 208 -7.79 23.13 -12.75
N ASP A 209 -6.94 22.33 -12.11
CA ASP A 209 -5.47 22.45 -12.22
C ASP A 209 -4.89 21.74 -13.47
N VAL A 210 -5.75 21.20 -14.34
CA VAL A 210 -5.34 20.40 -15.49
C VAL A 210 -5.10 21.28 -16.67
N ASN A 211 -3.99 21.11 -17.39
CA ASN A 211 -3.72 21.74 -18.66
C ASN A 211 -4.68 21.23 -19.73
N PHE A 212 -5.82 21.89 -19.85
CA PHE A 212 -6.66 21.74 -21.03
C PHE A 212 -5.94 22.44 -22.20
N GLY A 213 -5.35 21.65 -23.09
CA GLY A 213 -4.77 22.21 -24.32
C GLY A 213 -5.84 23.00 -25.06
N ASN A 214 -5.66 24.30 -25.20
CA ASN A 214 -6.44 25.26 -26.03
C ASN A 214 -7.79 25.75 -25.49
N LEU A 215 -8.14 25.63 -24.24
CA LEU A 215 -9.42 26.13 -23.78
C LEU A 215 -9.30 27.39 -22.94
N GLU A 216 -9.97 28.45 -23.42
CA GLU A 216 -10.65 29.55 -22.69
C GLU A 216 -10.14 29.91 -21.27
N ARG A 217 -9.22 29.13 -20.69
CA ARG A 217 -8.64 29.35 -19.36
C ARG A 217 -7.76 30.60 -19.34
N ASP A 218 -6.99 30.78 -20.41
CA ASP A 218 -6.14 31.96 -20.56
C ASP A 218 -7.01 33.18 -20.80
N ILE A 219 -8.09 33.05 -21.56
CA ILE A 219 -9.08 34.13 -21.78
C ILE A 219 -9.74 34.53 -20.46
N VAL A 220 -10.07 33.57 -19.58
CA VAL A 220 -10.67 33.85 -18.27
C VAL A 220 -9.64 34.41 -17.29
N LYS A 221 -8.38 33.97 -17.36
CA LYS A 221 -7.30 34.44 -16.47
C LYS A 221 -6.76 35.81 -16.88
N ASP A 222 -6.65 36.08 -18.17
CA ASP A 222 -6.07 37.31 -18.72
C ASP A 222 -7.12 38.40 -18.95
N SER A 223 -8.39 38.19 -18.56
CA SER A 223 -9.41 39.23 -18.66
C SER A 223 -9.06 40.41 -17.75
N SER A 224 -8.90 41.58 -18.33
CA SER A 224 -8.58 42.83 -17.61
C SER A 224 -9.62 43.22 -16.53
N ASN A 225 -10.82 42.64 -16.59
CA ASN A 225 -11.96 42.96 -15.73
C ASN A 225 -12.22 41.88 -14.64
N PHE A 226 -11.47 40.77 -14.60
CA PHE A 226 -11.66 39.73 -13.61
C PHE A 226 -10.34 39.18 -13.08
N GLN A 227 -10.11 39.35 -11.78
CA GLN A 227 -8.97 38.74 -11.08
C GLN A 227 -9.41 37.47 -10.37
N THR A 228 -8.82 36.36 -10.73
CA THR A 228 -8.99 35.09 -10.03
C THR A 228 -8.50 35.18 -8.58
N LYS A 229 -9.29 34.69 -7.65
CA LYS A 229 -8.90 34.61 -6.23
C LYS A 229 -7.79 33.58 -6.01
N SER A 230 -7.14 33.64 -4.85
CA SER A 230 -6.07 32.70 -4.50
C SER A 230 -6.53 31.24 -4.55
N ILE A 231 -5.63 30.31 -4.87
CA ILE A 231 -5.91 28.86 -4.94
C ILE A 231 -6.53 28.35 -3.64
N SER A 232 -6.08 28.87 -2.49
CA SER A 232 -6.64 28.50 -1.18
C SER A 232 -8.11 28.91 -1.00
N TYR A 233 -8.48 30.06 -1.54
CA TYR A 233 -9.85 30.54 -1.54
C TYR A 233 -10.74 29.71 -2.46
N LEU A 234 -10.29 29.43 -3.68
CA LEU A 234 -11.01 28.59 -4.64
C LEU A 234 -11.25 27.17 -4.08
N LYS A 235 -10.23 26.55 -3.46
CA LYS A 235 -10.40 25.25 -2.80
C LYS A 235 -11.42 25.29 -1.65
N ARG A 236 -11.50 26.39 -0.92
CA ARG A 236 -12.54 26.58 0.10
C ARG A 236 -13.95 26.65 -0.50
N LEU A 237 -14.10 27.34 -1.64
CA LEU A 237 -15.39 27.40 -2.35
C LEU A 237 -15.78 26.04 -2.91
N GLN A 238 -14.88 25.28 -3.50
CA GLN A 238 -15.13 23.90 -3.94
C GLN A 238 -15.61 23.00 -2.80
N GLN A 239 -15.02 23.15 -1.62
CA GLN A 239 -15.47 22.41 -0.43
C GLN A 239 -16.90 22.81 -0.02
N LYS A 240 -17.23 24.13 -0.05
CA LYS A 240 -18.59 24.60 0.23
C LYS A 240 -19.59 24.06 -0.79
N GLU A 241 -19.23 24.08 -2.09
CA GLU A 241 -20.05 23.49 -3.15
C GLU A 241 -20.37 22.03 -2.87
N THR A 242 -19.32 21.22 -2.63
CA THR A 242 -19.48 19.80 -2.34
C THR A 242 -20.37 19.53 -1.13
N ILE A 243 -20.23 20.33 -0.06
CA ILE A 243 -21.08 20.21 1.13
C ILE A 243 -22.55 20.52 0.78
N LYS A 244 -22.82 21.61 0.04
CA LYS A 244 -24.18 21.96 -0.36
C LYS A 244 -24.80 20.92 -1.28
N ARG A 245 -24.02 20.35 -2.21
CA ARG A 245 -24.49 19.24 -3.07
C ARG A 245 -24.87 18.01 -2.25
N TYR A 246 -24.05 17.63 -1.28
CA TYR A 246 -24.39 16.50 -0.39
C TYR A 246 -25.59 16.80 0.52
N GLN A 247 -25.79 18.05 0.95
CA GLN A 247 -27.01 18.45 1.66
C GLN A 247 -28.25 18.28 0.78
N PHE A 248 -28.21 18.77 -0.46
CA PHE A 248 -29.28 18.56 -1.44
C PHE A 248 -29.54 17.07 -1.69
N ILE A 249 -28.51 16.28 -1.99
CA ILE A 249 -28.61 14.84 -2.23
C ILE A 249 -29.20 14.12 -1.02
N ASN A 250 -28.78 14.45 0.21
CA ASN A 250 -29.33 13.85 1.41
C ASN A 250 -30.83 14.13 1.59
N ASN A 251 -31.27 15.34 1.28
CA ASN A 251 -32.69 15.70 1.35
C ASN A 251 -33.50 14.89 0.33
N VAL A 252 -33.02 14.80 -0.92
CA VAL A 252 -33.67 14.02 -1.98
C VAL A 252 -33.74 12.53 -1.61
N LEU A 253 -32.64 11.97 -1.13
CA LEU A 253 -32.58 10.54 -0.76
C LEU A 253 -33.38 10.20 0.50
N LYS A 254 -33.53 11.12 1.43
CA LYS A 254 -34.35 10.93 2.63
C LYS A 254 -35.80 10.61 2.28
N GLU A 255 -36.32 11.16 1.20
CA GLU A 255 -37.70 10.99 0.73
C GLU A 255 -37.87 9.86 -0.29
N SER A 256 -36.79 9.55 -1.05
CA SER A 256 -36.86 8.68 -2.22
C SER A 256 -36.16 7.32 -2.06
N TYR A 257 -35.29 7.17 -1.05
CA TYR A 257 -34.46 5.98 -0.87
C TYR A 257 -34.61 5.41 0.52
N VAL A 258 -35.07 4.19 0.61
CA VAL A 258 -35.21 3.46 1.88
C VAL A 258 -34.31 2.22 1.84
N HIS A 259 -33.47 2.08 2.84
CA HIS A 259 -32.66 0.89 3.05
C HIS A 259 -32.98 0.29 4.41
N ASP A 260 -33.70 -0.82 4.41
CA ASP A 260 -34.01 -1.58 5.62
C ASP A 260 -33.16 -2.87 5.68
N PRO A 261 -32.09 -2.88 6.50
CA PRO A 261 -31.22 -4.05 6.63
C PRO A 261 -31.94 -5.29 7.21
N LYS A 262 -33.10 -5.11 7.84
CA LYS A 262 -33.89 -6.24 8.39
C LYS A 262 -34.58 -7.06 7.30
N LEU A 263 -34.93 -6.39 6.19
CA LEU A 263 -35.54 -7.00 5.02
C LEU A 263 -34.51 -7.62 4.07
N ALA A 264 -33.21 -7.39 4.32
CA ALA A 264 -32.14 -7.98 3.53
C ALA A 264 -32.05 -9.48 3.74
N SER A 265 -32.28 -10.25 2.70
CA SER A 265 -32.24 -11.73 2.71
C SER A 265 -30.86 -12.28 2.29
N ASP A 266 -29.92 -11.41 1.92
CA ASP A 266 -28.63 -11.79 1.38
C ASP A 266 -27.67 -12.31 2.45
N PHE A 267 -26.98 -13.42 2.14
CA PHE A 267 -25.93 -14.00 3.00
C PHE A 267 -24.85 -12.97 3.35
N GLY A 268 -24.46 -12.11 2.38
CA GLY A 268 -23.47 -11.05 2.58
C GLY A 268 -23.89 -10.06 3.66
N SER A 269 -25.15 -9.65 3.70
CA SER A 269 -25.67 -8.71 4.71
C SER A 269 -25.69 -9.34 6.12
N LYS A 270 -25.94 -10.65 6.22
CA LYS A 270 -25.85 -11.38 7.50
C LYS A 270 -24.39 -11.47 7.98
N LEU A 271 -23.47 -11.75 7.05
CA LEU A 271 -22.05 -11.82 7.32
C LEU A 271 -21.48 -10.45 7.73
N ASP A 272 -21.88 -9.38 7.06
CA ASP A 272 -21.47 -8.00 7.39
C ASP A 272 -21.88 -7.60 8.80
N ARG A 273 -23.06 -8.05 9.27
CA ARG A 273 -23.52 -7.80 10.65
C ARG A 273 -22.53 -8.35 11.71
N ILE A 274 -21.86 -9.46 11.39
CA ILE A 274 -20.87 -10.10 12.27
C ILE A 274 -19.49 -9.47 12.06
N LEU A 275 -19.05 -9.33 10.80
CA LEU A 275 -17.71 -8.89 10.46
C LEU A 275 -17.46 -7.39 10.71
N ILE A 276 -18.50 -6.55 10.66
CA ILE A 276 -18.40 -5.11 10.96
C ILE A 276 -18.82 -4.81 12.42
N HIS A 277 -19.21 -5.83 13.19
CA HIS A 277 -19.60 -5.64 14.57
C HIS A 277 -18.48 -5.06 15.42
N LYS A 278 -18.83 -4.13 16.32
CA LYS A 278 -17.87 -3.36 17.15
C LYS A 278 -16.93 -4.23 18.00
N PHE A 279 -17.33 -5.43 18.36
CA PHE A 279 -16.54 -6.38 19.15
C PHE A 279 -16.14 -7.61 18.31
N TRP A 280 -17.11 -8.32 17.74
CA TRP A 280 -16.87 -9.55 16.98
C TRP A 280 -16.04 -9.31 15.71
N GLY A 281 -16.17 -8.15 15.07
CA GLY A 281 -15.36 -7.80 13.90
C GLY A 281 -13.87 -7.78 14.22
N TYR A 282 -13.47 -7.21 15.35
CA TYR A 282 -12.06 -7.24 15.79
C TYR A 282 -11.61 -8.65 16.17
N ALA A 283 -12.44 -9.42 16.90
CA ALA A 283 -12.08 -10.79 17.29
C ALA A 283 -11.84 -11.69 16.08
N ILE A 284 -12.71 -11.65 15.07
CA ILE A 284 -12.55 -12.40 13.82
C ILE A 284 -11.33 -11.92 13.04
N PHE A 285 -11.11 -10.62 12.98
CA PHE A 285 -9.94 -10.05 12.34
C PHE A 285 -8.63 -10.58 12.96
N PHE A 286 -8.53 -10.56 14.30
CA PHE A 286 -7.36 -11.11 14.98
C PHE A 286 -7.19 -12.61 14.77
N LEU A 287 -8.29 -13.38 14.73
CA LEU A 287 -8.26 -14.82 14.47
C LEU A 287 -7.75 -15.11 13.04
N ILE A 288 -8.25 -14.39 12.04
CA ILE A 288 -7.76 -14.51 10.65
C ILE A 288 -6.29 -14.16 10.58
N LEU A 289 -5.87 -13.09 11.27
CA LEU A 289 -4.50 -12.64 11.32
C LEU A 289 -3.59 -13.70 11.95
N LEU A 290 -4.02 -14.30 13.06
CA LEU A 290 -3.32 -15.41 13.72
C LEU A 290 -3.17 -16.60 12.78
N THR A 291 -4.23 -16.97 12.05
CA THR A 291 -4.15 -18.06 11.05
C THR A 291 -3.16 -17.77 9.94
N ILE A 292 -3.13 -16.53 9.44
CA ILE A 292 -2.17 -16.09 8.42
C ILE A 292 -0.74 -16.17 8.96
N PHE A 293 -0.49 -15.69 10.18
CA PHE A 293 0.84 -15.77 10.79
C PHE A 293 1.26 -17.21 11.00
N GLN A 294 0.38 -18.06 11.54
CA GLN A 294 0.67 -19.48 11.71
C GLN A 294 1.08 -20.13 10.37
N ALA A 295 0.34 -19.85 9.31
CA ALA A 295 0.66 -20.38 7.98
C ALA A 295 1.99 -19.85 7.42
N ILE A 296 2.27 -18.57 7.63
CA ILE A 296 3.52 -17.94 7.17
C ILE A 296 4.73 -18.48 7.95
N PHE A 297 4.60 -18.78 9.24
CA PHE A 297 5.71 -19.28 10.04
C PHE A 297 5.88 -20.80 9.91
N ASP A 298 4.83 -21.60 10.13
CA ASP A 298 4.96 -23.06 10.15
C ASP A 298 4.98 -23.67 8.73
N TRP A 299 4.06 -23.24 7.84
CA TRP A 299 3.96 -23.89 6.54
C TRP A 299 5.06 -23.46 5.57
N SER A 300 5.60 -22.24 5.72
CA SER A 300 6.70 -21.79 4.88
C SER A 300 8.04 -22.35 5.31
N SER A 301 8.22 -22.79 6.58
CA SER A 301 9.50 -23.32 7.06
C SER A 301 9.91 -24.56 6.27
N TYR A 302 9.00 -25.51 6.03
CA TYR A 302 9.32 -26.73 5.28
C TYR A 302 9.97 -26.47 3.91
N PRO A 303 9.39 -25.69 3.00
CA PRO A 303 10.05 -25.38 1.74
C PRO A 303 11.28 -24.48 1.91
N MET A 304 11.34 -23.62 2.93
CA MET A 304 12.52 -22.80 3.24
C MET A 304 13.70 -23.67 3.64
N ASP A 305 13.52 -24.62 4.54
CA ASP A 305 14.58 -25.55 5.00
C ASP A 305 15.08 -26.44 3.86
N ALA A 306 14.17 -26.88 2.97
CA ALA A 306 14.54 -27.64 1.77
C ALA A 306 15.40 -26.81 0.80
N ILE A 307 15.06 -25.52 0.61
CA ILE A 307 15.85 -24.60 -0.22
C ILE A 307 17.21 -24.36 0.41
N ASP A 308 17.27 -24.08 1.71
CA ASP A 308 18.50 -23.83 2.44
C ASP A 308 19.45 -25.03 2.35
N SER A 309 18.95 -26.23 2.64
CA SER A 309 19.70 -27.49 2.48
C SER A 309 20.21 -27.72 1.06
N ALA A 310 19.43 -27.34 0.04
CA ALA A 310 19.84 -27.48 -1.36
C ALA A 310 20.98 -26.51 -1.71
N PHE A 311 20.88 -25.23 -1.27
CA PHE A 311 21.93 -24.24 -1.53
C PHE A 311 23.20 -24.52 -0.73
N SER A 312 23.10 -25.00 0.52
CA SER A 312 24.22 -25.42 1.33
C SER A 312 24.97 -26.60 0.66
N LYS A 313 24.26 -27.64 0.19
CA LYS A 313 24.85 -28.73 -0.58
C LYS A 313 25.48 -28.26 -1.89
N LEU A 314 24.85 -27.31 -2.58
CA LEU A 314 25.41 -26.75 -3.82
C LEU A 314 26.70 -25.98 -3.54
N SER A 315 26.76 -25.24 -2.45
CA SER A 315 27.95 -24.52 -2.00
C SER A 315 29.10 -25.50 -1.70
N SER A 316 28.86 -26.55 -0.89
CA SER A 316 29.88 -27.57 -0.57
C SER A 316 30.36 -28.33 -1.81
N LEU A 317 29.42 -28.79 -2.68
CA LEU A 317 29.78 -29.44 -3.94
C LEU A 317 30.64 -28.55 -4.86
N THR A 318 30.37 -27.24 -4.87
CA THR A 318 31.15 -26.28 -5.66
C THR A 318 32.56 -26.15 -5.10
N LYS A 319 32.70 -26.12 -3.77
CA LYS A 319 33.99 -26.03 -3.05
C LYS A 319 34.82 -27.30 -3.29
N ASP A 320 34.19 -28.47 -3.29
CA ASP A 320 34.87 -29.77 -3.46
C ASP A 320 35.22 -30.07 -4.92
N SER A 321 34.45 -29.59 -5.87
CA SER A 321 34.57 -29.91 -7.32
C SER A 321 35.52 -28.99 -8.07
N LEU A 322 35.74 -27.76 -7.58
CA LEU A 322 36.60 -26.76 -8.22
C LEU A 322 37.94 -26.63 -7.55
N PRO A 323 39.02 -26.27 -8.28
CA PRO A 323 40.33 -25.99 -7.68
C PRO A 323 40.24 -24.89 -6.63
N SER A 324 40.91 -25.04 -5.51
CA SER A 324 40.98 -24.01 -4.48
C SER A 324 41.51 -22.68 -5.03
N GLY A 325 40.80 -21.60 -4.84
CA GLY A 325 41.15 -20.27 -5.31
C GLY A 325 40.07 -19.23 -5.04
N VAL A 326 40.45 -17.96 -5.26
CA VAL A 326 39.56 -16.81 -5.01
C VAL A 326 38.22 -16.92 -5.75
N PHE A 327 38.23 -17.45 -6.97
CA PHE A 327 37.03 -17.64 -7.76
C PHE A 327 36.08 -18.71 -7.19
N THR A 328 36.63 -19.81 -6.69
CA THR A 328 35.86 -20.89 -6.05
C THR A 328 35.23 -20.37 -4.74
N ASN A 329 36.00 -19.64 -3.94
CA ASN A 329 35.49 -19.02 -2.70
C ASN A 329 34.41 -17.97 -2.99
N LEU A 330 34.59 -17.13 -4.02
CA LEU A 330 33.56 -16.19 -4.44
C LEU A 330 32.26 -16.90 -4.82
N LEU A 331 32.33 -18.02 -5.54
CA LEU A 331 31.16 -18.78 -5.92
C LEU A 331 30.50 -19.48 -4.73
N SER A 332 31.29 -20.21 -3.92
CA SER A 332 30.78 -21.03 -2.82
C SER A 332 30.34 -20.22 -1.61
N GLU A 333 31.02 -19.11 -1.28
CA GLU A 333 30.78 -18.34 -0.08
C GLU A 333 30.11 -16.98 -0.32
N GLY A 334 30.17 -16.44 -1.56
CA GLY A 334 29.58 -15.15 -1.93
C GLY A 334 28.29 -15.28 -2.75
N ILE A 335 28.40 -15.89 -3.94
CA ILE A 335 27.30 -15.88 -4.94
C ILE A 335 26.23 -16.92 -4.62
N ILE A 336 26.60 -18.18 -4.36
CA ILE A 336 25.63 -19.26 -4.08
C ILE A 336 24.83 -18.96 -2.80
N PRO A 337 25.45 -18.62 -1.66
CA PRO A 337 24.72 -18.19 -0.47
C PRO A 337 23.91 -16.90 -0.69
N GLY A 338 24.42 -15.96 -1.49
CA GLY A 338 23.68 -14.75 -1.86
C GLY A 338 22.40 -15.02 -2.64
N ILE A 339 22.42 -15.97 -3.60
CA ILE A 339 21.22 -16.43 -4.32
C ILE A 339 20.31 -17.20 -3.36
N GLY A 340 20.89 -18.10 -2.55
CA GLY A 340 20.17 -18.87 -1.53
C GLY A 340 19.38 -17.95 -0.60
N GLY A 341 20.02 -16.90 -0.07
CA GLY A 341 19.38 -15.90 0.77
C GLY A 341 18.26 -15.09 0.12
N ILE A 342 18.17 -15.04 -1.23
CA ILE A 342 17.03 -14.46 -1.92
C ILE A 342 15.92 -15.50 -2.09
N VAL A 343 16.28 -16.71 -2.53
CA VAL A 343 15.33 -17.77 -2.90
C VAL A 343 14.62 -18.35 -1.68
N ILE A 344 15.29 -18.41 -0.52
CA ILE A 344 14.73 -18.91 0.73
C ILE A 344 13.48 -18.13 1.18
N PHE A 345 13.39 -16.84 0.86
CA PHE A 345 12.20 -16.03 1.22
C PHE A 345 11.03 -16.17 0.24
N ILE A 346 11.20 -16.82 -0.92
CA ILE A 346 10.13 -16.99 -1.91
C ILE A 346 8.90 -17.67 -1.32
N PRO A 347 8.98 -18.82 -0.62
CA PRO A 347 7.82 -19.46 -0.02
C PRO A 347 7.06 -18.55 0.95
N GLN A 348 7.77 -17.88 1.84
CA GLN A 348 7.17 -16.99 2.83
C GLN A 348 6.40 -15.82 2.18
N ILE A 349 7.00 -15.21 1.17
CA ILE A 349 6.39 -14.12 0.41
C ILE A 349 5.20 -14.61 -0.41
N ALA A 350 5.31 -15.80 -1.01
CA ALA A 350 4.21 -16.41 -1.75
C ALA A 350 2.99 -16.69 -0.85
N PHE A 351 3.18 -17.26 0.35
CA PHE A 351 2.10 -17.46 1.32
C PHE A 351 1.48 -16.14 1.77
N LEU A 352 2.30 -15.12 2.06
CA LEU A 352 1.80 -13.80 2.45
C LEU A 352 0.88 -13.21 1.36
N PHE A 353 1.34 -13.17 0.12
CA PHE A 353 0.54 -12.62 -0.98
C PHE A 353 -0.65 -13.51 -1.34
N LEU A 354 -0.56 -14.82 -1.16
CA LEU A 354 -1.68 -15.74 -1.33
C LEU A 354 -2.84 -15.34 -0.39
N PHE A 355 -2.57 -15.20 0.90
CA PHE A 355 -3.61 -14.83 1.87
C PHE A 355 -4.13 -13.41 1.66
N ILE A 356 -3.25 -12.44 1.43
CA ILE A 356 -3.67 -11.06 1.14
C ILE A 356 -4.56 -11.02 -0.10
N SER A 357 -4.18 -11.71 -1.18
CA SER A 357 -4.96 -11.75 -2.41
C SER A 357 -6.32 -12.42 -2.22
N ILE A 358 -6.40 -13.49 -1.43
CA ILE A 358 -7.68 -14.12 -1.07
C ILE A 358 -8.57 -13.16 -0.29
N LEU A 359 -8.04 -12.45 0.71
CA LEU A 359 -8.79 -11.49 1.51
C LEU A 359 -9.26 -10.29 0.68
N GLU A 360 -8.47 -9.87 -0.31
CA GLU A 360 -8.81 -8.78 -1.23
C GLU A 360 -9.90 -9.21 -2.22
N GLU A 361 -9.73 -10.35 -2.88
CA GLU A 361 -10.69 -10.90 -3.86
C GLU A 361 -12.05 -11.21 -3.23
N THR A 362 -12.07 -11.73 -1.99
CA THR A 362 -13.32 -12.01 -1.27
C THR A 362 -14.07 -10.75 -0.84
N GLY A 363 -13.40 -9.58 -0.84
CA GLY A 363 -13.95 -8.30 -0.36
C GLY A 363 -13.89 -8.15 1.17
N TYR A 364 -13.26 -9.08 1.90
CA TYR A 364 -13.08 -8.98 3.35
C TYR A 364 -12.18 -7.80 3.74
N MET A 365 -11.15 -7.52 2.93
CA MET A 365 -10.20 -6.43 3.19
C MET A 365 -10.89 -5.06 3.30
N SER A 366 -11.94 -4.80 2.51
CA SER A 366 -12.72 -3.55 2.60
C SER A 366 -13.43 -3.40 3.96
N ARG A 367 -13.87 -4.51 4.57
CA ARG A 367 -14.49 -4.52 5.91
C ARG A 367 -13.47 -4.24 7.01
N VAL A 368 -12.28 -4.83 6.88
CA VAL A 368 -11.15 -4.53 7.78
C VAL A 368 -10.77 -3.06 7.72
N VAL A 369 -10.60 -2.52 6.51
CA VAL A 369 -10.32 -1.10 6.30
C VAL A 369 -11.37 -0.21 6.94
N PHE A 370 -12.65 -0.52 6.77
CA PHE A 370 -13.75 0.22 7.39
C PHE A 370 -13.72 0.15 8.92
N LEU A 371 -13.52 -1.03 9.48
CA LEU A 371 -13.45 -1.26 10.92
C LEU A 371 -12.29 -0.49 11.56
N MET A 372 -11.12 -0.53 10.92
CA MET A 372 -9.89 0.07 11.43
C MET A 372 -9.78 1.58 11.15
N ASP A 373 -10.53 2.12 10.18
CA ASP A 373 -10.44 3.53 9.78
C ASP A 373 -10.70 4.48 10.95
N ARG A 374 -11.66 4.15 11.83
CA ARG A 374 -11.97 4.96 13.03
C ARG A 374 -10.78 5.05 13.99
N VAL A 375 -10.00 3.97 14.11
CA VAL A 375 -8.82 3.92 14.99
C VAL A 375 -7.65 4.66 14.33
N MET A 376 -7.36 4.33 13.06
CA MET A 376 -6.21 4.85 12.33
C MET A 376 -6.28 6.37 12.11
N ARG A 377 -7.45 6.93 11.85
CA ARG A 377 -7.62 8.39 11.66
C ARG A 377 -7.20 9.23 12.86
N ARG A 378 -7.29 8.71 14.08
CA ARG A 378 -6.83 9.41 15.28
C ARG A 378 -5.32 9.67 15.27
N TYR A 379 -4.58 8.84 14.54
CA TYR A 379 -3.12 8.89 14.41
C TYR A 379 -2.65 9.48 13.08
N GLY A 380 -3.58 9.97 12.24
CA GLY A 380 -3.25 10.59 10.95
C GLY A 380 -2.99 9.61 9.82
N LEU A 381 -3.46 8.37 9.99
CA LEU A 381 -3.43 7.30 9.00
C LEU A 381 -4.85 7.03 8.48
N SER A 382 -4.97 6.46 7.29
CA SER A 382 -6.24 5.94 6.78
C SER A 382 -6.46 4.48 7.20
N GLY A 383 -7.69 4.00 7.12
CA GLY A 383 -7.99 2.59 7.32
C GLY A 383 -7.20 1.68 6.36
N LYS A 384 -6.87 2.16 5.15
CA LYS A 384 -6.03 1.43 4.19
C LYS A 384 -4.59 1.21 4.68
N SER A 385 -4.10 2.04 5.61
CA SER A 385 -2.74 1.90 6.17
C SER A 385 -2.57 0.68 7.06
N ILE A 386 -3.68 0.08 7.54
CA ILE A 386 -3.61 -1.11 8.39
C ILE A 386 -3.03 -2.32 7.65
N VAL A 387 -3.33 -2.44 6.35
CA VAL A 387 -2.84 -3.54 5.51
C VAL A 387 -1.31 -3.53 5.41
N PRO A 388 -0.66 -2.42 5.01
CA PRO A 388 0.80 -2.32 5.05
C PRO A 388 1.39 -2.56 6.44
N LEU A 389 0.81 -2.00 7.51
CA LEU A 389 1.35 -2.15 8.86
C LEU A 389 1.33 -3.60 9.33
N ILE A 390 0.26 -4.34 9.06
CA ILE A 390 0.18 -5.76 9.39
C ILE A 390 1.10 -6.59 8.50
N SER A 391 1.10 -6.33 7.17
CA SER A 391 2.02 -7.02 6.26
C SER A 391 3.49 -6.77 6.63
N GLY A 392 3.79 -5.61 7.24
CA GLY A 392 5.11 -5.24 7.75
C GLY A 392 5.63 -6.16 8.83
N THR A 393 4.76 -6.85 9.57
CA THR A 393 5.17 -7.86 10.56
C THR A 393 5.70 -9.14 9.92
N ALA A 394 5.32 -9.43 8.69
CA ALA A 394 5.95 -10.49 7.91
C ALA A 394 7.19 -9.95 7.18
N CYS A 395 7.03 -8.93 6.33
CA CYS A 395 8.14 -8.30 5.61
C CYS A 395 7.82 -6.85 5.23
N ALA A 396 8.76 -5.93 5.48
CA ALA A 396 8.58 -4.51 5.18
C ALA A 396 8.52 -4.20 3.66
N ILE A 397 9.19 -4.98 2.82
CA ILE A 397 9.25 -4.77 1.38
C ILE A 397 7.86 -4.87 0.72
N PRO A 398 7.15 -6.01 0.79
CA PRO A 398 5.80 -6.13 0.27
C PRO A 398 4.80 -5.18 0.95
N ALA A 399 5.01 -4.91 2.23
CA ALA A 399 4.20 -3.96 2.99
C ALA A 399 4.26 -2.54 2.41
N ILE A 400 5.46 -2.04 2.12
CA ILE A 400 5.66 -0.72 1.50
C ILE A 400 5.07 -0.71 0.09
N MET A 401 5.22 -1.78 -0.70
CA MET A 401 4.60 -1.89 -2.02
C MET A 401 3.06 -1.85 -1.95
N ALA A 402 2.45 -2.43 -0.91
CA ALA A 402 1.01 -2.39 -0.70
C ALA A 402 0.46 -0.97 -0.41
N THR A 403 1.33 -0.02 -0.02
CA THR A 403 0.93 1.38 0.17
C THR A 403 0.45 2.06 -1.10
N ARG A 404 0.69 1.48 -2.29
CA ARG A 404 0.18 1.99 -3.58
C ARG A 404 -1.34 2.12 -3.61
N ASN A 405 -2.05 1.33 -2.80
CA ASN A 405 -3.50 1.38 -2.66
C ASN A 405 -3.99 2.59 -1.82
N ILE A 406 -3.08 3.39 -1.25
CA ILE A 406 -3.40 4.61 -0.50
C ILE A 406 -3.32 5.81 -1.46
N GLU A 407 -4.46 6.40 -1.76
CA GLU A 407 -4.59 7.49 -2.74
C GLU A 407 -3.95 8.79 -2.25
N ASN A 408 -4.11 9.09 -0.96
CA ASN A 408 -3.58 10.31 -0.36
C ASN A 408 -2.06 10.20 -0.16
N TRP A 409 -1.31 11.02 -0.88
CA TRP A 409 0.16 11.02 -0.82
C TRP A 409 0.72 11.23 0.59
N LYS A 410 0.11 12.12 1.40
CA LYS A 410 0.55 12.34 2.79
C LYS A 410 0.41 11.07 3.63
N GLU A 411 -0.77 10.45 3.59
CA GLU A 411 -1.07 9.23 4.36
C GLU A 411 -0.20 8.06 3.87
N ARG A 412 -0.03 7.96 2.54
CA ARG A 412 0.86 6.99 1.91
C ARG A 412 2.31 7.16 2.37
N LEU A 413 2.83 8.38 2.33
CA LEU A 413 4.20 8.68 2.76
C LEU A 413 4.40 8.37 4.24
N ILE A 414 3.48 8.79 5.12
CA ILE A 414 3.53 8.45 6.55
C ILE A 414 3.55 6.94 6.72
N THR A 415 2.66 6.20 6.03
CA THR A 415 2.60 4.74 6.12
C THR A 415 3.92 4.10 5.66
N ILE A 416 4.51 4.55 4.55
CA ILE A 416 5.83 4.08 4.07
C ILE A 416 6.90 4.27 5.15
N LEU A 417 6.94 5.45 5.77
CA LEU A 417 7.98 5.81 6.74
C LEU A 417 7.84 5.06 8.07
N VAL A 418 6.63 4.73 8.49
CA VAL A 418 6.41 4.07 9.79
C VAL A 418 6.34 2.54 9.71
N THR A 419 6.10 1.97 8.52
CA THR A 419 6.02 0.52 8.34
C THR A 419 7.27 -0.23 8.85
N PRO A 420 8.51 0.22 8.66
CA PRO A 420 9.68 -0.51 9.15
C PRO A 420 9.85 -0.56 10.68
N PHE A 421 9.07 0.20 11.45
CA PHE A 421 9.01 0.03 12.92
C PHE A 421 8.33 -1.28 13.32
N THR A 422 7.40 -1.80 12.50
CA THR A 422 6.78 -3.09 12.79
C THR A 422 7.83 -4.20 12.73
N THR A 423 7.81 -5.08 13.73
CA THR A 423 8.76 -6.19 13.83
C THR A 423 8.50 -7.21 12.73
N CYS A 424 9.45 -7.39 11.82
CA CYS A 424 9.34 -8.37 10.73
C CYS A 424 9.91 -9.74 11.14
N SER A 425 9.60 -10.78 10.36
CA SER A 425 10.04 -12.16 10.61
C SER A 425 11.57 -12.32 10.65
N ALA A 426 12.31 -11.55 9.83
CA ALA A 426 13.78 -11.58 9.81
C ALA A 426 14.44 -11.11 11.13
N ARG A 427 13.70 -10.45 12.02
CA ARG A 427 14.17 -10.12 13.38
C ARG A 427 14.02 -11.27 14.36
N LEU A 428 13.16 -12.23 14.05
CA LEU A 428 12.81 -13.31 14.99
C LEU A 428 14.01 -14.15 15.40
N PRO A 429 14.91 -14.63 14.50
CA PRO A 429 16.10 -15.39 14.91
C PRO A 429 16.99 -14.61 15.90
N VAL A 430 17.22 -13.32 15.65
CA VAL A 430 17.99 -12.45 16.53
C VAL A 430 17.35 -12.34 17.92
N TYR A 431 16.02 -12.13 17.95
CA TYR A 431 15.29 -12.06 19.23
C TYR A 431 15.32 -13.38 19.98
N LEU A 432 15.12 -14.51 19.30
CA LEU A 432 15.10 -15.82 19.96
C LEU A 432 16.44 -16.13 20.63
N ILE A 433 17.56 -15.87 19.94
CA ILE A 433 18.90 -16.08 20.53
C ILE A 433 19.11 -15.13 21.71
N LEU A 434 18.90 -13.83 21.56
CA LEU A 434 19.13 -12.86 22.63
C LEU A 434 18.18 -13.10 23.81
N ILE A 435 16.91 -13.41 23.59
CA ILE A 435 15.97 -13.73 24.67
C ILE A 435 16.41 -15.00 25.41
N SER A 436 16.83 -16.03 24.68
CA SER A 436 17.28 -17.29 25.31
C SER A 436 18.57 -17.17 26.11
N LEU A 437 19.44 -16.20 25.78
CA LEU A 437 20.66 -15.88 26.51
C LEU A 437 20.40 -15.06 27.77
N VAL A 438 19.52 -14.05 27.65
CA VAL A 438 19.41 -12.97 28.64
C VAL A 438 18.24 -13.18 29.59
N ILE A 439 17.13 -13.77 29.11
CA ILE A 439 15.89 -13.93 29.88
C ILE A 439 15.81 -15.35 30.45
N PRO A 440 15.72 -15.51 31.76
CA PRO A 440 15.61 -16.82 32.37
C PRO A 440 14.34 -17.54 31.95
N ASN A 441 14.40 -18.88 31.82
CA ASN A 441 13.27 -19.72 31.46
C ASN A 441 12.34 -19.95 32.67
N GLU A 442 11.78 -18.88 33.21
CA GLU A 442 10.87 -18.89 34.33
C GLU A 442 9.42 -18.60 33.90
N ARG A 443 8.46 -19.10 34.66
CA ARG A 443 7.05 -18.82 34.42
C ARG A 443 6.57 -17.70 35.34
N PHE A 444 6.20 -16.58 34.74
CA PHE A 444 5.55 -15.47 35.44
C PHE A 444 4.04 -15.52 35.19
N LEU A 445 3.23 -15.62 36.23
CA LEU A 445 1.75 -15.78 36.13
C LEU A 445 1.28 -16.91 35.21
N GLY A 446 2.03 -18.02 35.14
CA GLY A 446 1.70 -19.17 34.30
C GLY A 446 2.16 -19.07 32.83
N VAL A 447 2.72 -17.93 32.40
CA VAL A 447 3.26 -17.70 31.06
C VAL A 447 4.78 -17.65 31.11
N ASN A 448 5.44 -18.18 30.07
CA ASN A 448 6.90 -18.15 29.98
C ASN A 448 7.40 -16.70 29.79
N ALA A 449 8.38 -16.28 30.62
CA ALA A 449 8.97 -14.92 30.58
C ALA A 449 9.59 -14.60 29.21
N GLN A 450 10.20 -15.59 28.55
CA GLN A 450 10.78 -15.43 27.21
C GLN A 450 9.68 -15.11 26.16
N GLY A 451 8.54 -15.80 26.22
CA GLY A 451 7.40 -15.54 25.36
C GLY A 451 6.77 -14.16 25.60
N LEU A 452 6.70 -13.73 26.87
CA LEU A 452 6.22 -12.39 27.22
C LEU A 452 7.16 -11.29 26.69
N THR A 453 8.46 -11.49 26.76
CA THR A 453 9.46 -10.56 26.23
C THR A 453 9.33 -10.44 24.70
N LEU A 454 9.20 -11.57 24.00
CA LEU A 454 8.98 -11.56 22.56
C LEU A 454 7.70 -10.81 22.18
N MET A 455 6.58 -11.09 22.86
CA MET A 455 5.32 -10.38 22.67
C MET A 455 5.48 -8.88 22.94
N GLY A 456 6.21 -8.52 24.00
CA GLY A 456 6.51 -7.13 24.33
C GLY A 456 7.25 -6.40 23.23
N LEU A 457 8.25 -7.03 22.60
CA LEU A 457 9.02 -6.46 21.47
C LEU A 457 8.15 -6.26 20.22
N TYR A 458 7.23 -7.18 19.92
CA TYR A 458 6.28 -7.00 18.82
C TYR A 458 5.31 -5.85 19.07
N LEU A 459 4.74 -5.78 20.28
CA LEU A 459 3.86 -4.67 20.68
C LEU A 459 4.60 -3.34 20.67
N LEU A 460 5.84 -3.31 21.15
CA LEU A 460 6.70 -2.11 21.14
C LEU A 460 6.87 -1.58 19.71
N GLY A 461 7.17 -2.44 18.74
CA GLY A 461 7.29 -2.06 17.33
C GLY A 461 5.99 -1.47 16.76
N PHE A 462 4.85 -2.11 17.06
CA PHE A 462 3.53 -1.63 16.61
C PHE A 462 3.15 -0.29 17.23
N PHE A 463 3.35 -0.12 18.54
CA PHE A 463 3.11 1.16 19.23
C PHE A 463 4.04 2.26 18.72
N ALA A 464 5.31 1.95 18.47
CA ALA A 464 6.26 2.90 17.89
C ALA A 464 5.83 3.36 16.48
N ALA A 465 5.34 2.46 15.65
CA ALA A 465 4.81 2.79 14.33
C ALA A 465 3.63 3.77 14.43
N ILE A 466 2.64 3.50 15.30
CA ILE A 466 1.48 4.36 15.50
C ILE A 466 1.88 5.73 16.09
N PHE A 467 2.78 5.73 17.07
CA PHE A 467 3.24 6.96 17.72
C PHE A 467 4.03 7.83 16.75
N SER A 468 4.93 7.23 15.97
CA SER A 468 5.69 7.91 14.91
C SER A 468 4.76 8.47 13.84
N ALA A 469 3.70 7.75 13.47
CA ALA A 469 2.69 8.25 12.53
C ALA A 469 2.01 9.54 13.05
N LYS A 470 1.64 9.58 14.34
CA LYS A 470 1.05 10.75 14.97
C LYS A 470 2.00 11.96 14.94
N ILE A 471 3.28 11.73 15.22
CA ILE A 471 4.32 12.78 15.18
C ILE A 471 4.49 13.29 13.74
N LEU A 472 4.71 12.37 12.77
CA LEU A 472 4.88 12.71 11.36
C LEU A 472 3.66 13.46 10.79
N ASN A 473 2.45 13.07 11.18
CA ASN A 473 1.24 13.76 10.76
C ASN A 473 1.20 15.21 11.23
N LYS A 474 1.73 15.51 12.44
CA LYS A 474 1.83 16.87 12.99
C LYS A 474 2.95 17.68 12.30
N ILE A 475 4.08 17.05 11.99
CA ILE A 475 5.24 17.70 11.35
C ILE A 475 4.97 17.97 9.87
N LEU A 476 4.42 16.99 9.15
CA LEU A 476 4.08 17.12 7.74
C LEU A 476 2.81 17.95 7.56
N LYS A 477 2.95 19.28 7.50
CA LYS A 477 1.84 20.26 7.35
C LYS A 477 1.16 20.22 5.97
N ILE A 478 1.14 19.09 5.28
CA ILE A 478 0.43 18.92 4.00
C ILE A 478 -1.07 18.91 4.31
N LYS A 479 -1.77 19.98 3.97
CA LYS A 479 -3.23 20.08 4.12
C LYS A 479 -3.90 19.25 3.01
N SER A 480 -4.26 18.02 3.31
CA SER A 480 -5.16 17.23 2.46
C SER A 480 -6.32 16.75 3.34
N LYS A 481 -7.49 17.32 3.11
CA LYS A 481 -8.75 16.78 3.65
C LYS A 481 -9.37 15.93 2.56
N THR A 482 -9.10 14.66 2.55
CA THR A 482 -9.82 13.69 1.73
C THR A 482 -11.05 13.20 2.49
N PHE A 483 -12.21 13.33 1.87
CA PHE A 483 -13.40 12.61 2.32
C PHE A 483 -13.28 11.17 1.84
N PHE A 484 -12.83 10.30 2.73
CA PHE A 484 -12.69 8.88 2.42
C PHE A 484 -14.05 8.20 2.58
N VAL A 485 -14.63 7.77 1.48
CA VAL A 485 -15.81 6.89 1.46
C VAL A 485 -15.32 5.49 1.10
N VAL A 486 -15.41 4.56 2.04
CA VAL A 486 -15.08 3.16 1.80
C VAL A 486 -16.21 2.52 1.00
N GLU A 487 -15.94 2.10 -0.22
CA GLU A 487 -16.83 1.23 -0.96
C GLU A 487 -16.70 -0.19 -0.39
N MET A 488 -17.82 -0.80 -0.03
CA MET A 488 -17.85 -2.20 0.39
C MET A 488 -18.33 -3.06 -0.79
N PRO A 489 -17.41 -3.63 -1.57
CA PRO A 489 -17.79 -4.51 -2.68
C PRO A 489 -18.54 -5.73 -2.13
N ASN A 490 -19.43 -6.30 -2.95
CA ASN A 490 -20.11 -7.55 -2.61
C ASN A 490 -19.11 -8.67 -2.43
N TYR A 491 -19.40 -9.63 -1.51
CA TYR A 491 -18.59 -10.83 -1.36
C TYR A 491 -18.59 -11.63 -2.66
N LYS A 492 -17.42 -12.08 -3.04
CA LYS A 492 -17.20 -12.92 -4.24
C LYS A 492 -16.37 -14.12 -3.83
N PHE A 493 -16.57 -15.24 -4.50
CA PHE A 493 -15.61 -16.34 -4.40
C PHE A 493 -14.30 -15.92 -5.10
N PRO A 494 -13.13 -16.14 -4.47
CA PRO A 494 -11.86 -15.76 -5.06
C PRO A 494 -11.62 -16.58 -6.34
N LEU A 495 -11.25 -15.90 -7.42
CA LEU A 495 -10.84 -16.54 -8.66
C LEU A 495 -9.40 -17.03 -8.50
N LEU A 496 -9.21 -18.33 -8.29
CA LEU A 496 -7.89 -18.93 -8.06
C LEU A 496 -6.85 -18.54 -9.13
N ARG A 497 -7.30 -18.33 -10.36
CA ARG A 497 -6.44 -17.84 -11.46
C ARG A 497 -5.88 -16.45 -11.16
N ASN A 498 -6.69 -15.50 -10.69
CA ASN A 498 -6.26 -14.14 -10.38
C ASN A 498 -5.30 -14.16 -9.18
N VAL A 499 -5.67 -14.91 -8.14
CA VAL A 499 -4.83 -15.10 -6.95
C VAL A 499 -3.45 -15.63 -7.36
N PHE A 500 -3.39 -16.67 -8.17
CA PHE A 500 -2.14 -17.25 -8.64
C PHE A 500 -1.27 -16.24 -9.41
N PHE A 501 -1.86 -15.52 -10.36
CA PHE A 501 -1.11 -14.51 -11.13
C PHE A 501 -0.62 -13.36 -10.24
N THR A 502 -1.43 -12.91 -9.26
CA THR A 502 -1.02 -11.88 -8.32
C THR A 502 0.16 -12.35 -7.47
N VAL A 503 0.12 -13.57 -6.94
CA VAL A 503 1.23 -14.16 -6.18
C VAL A 503 2.48 -14.24 -7.03
N LEU A 504 2.36 -14.77 -8.25
CA LEU A 504 3.50 -14.90 -9.17
C LEU A 504 4.13 -13.55 -9.51
N GLU A 505 3.31 -12.56 -9.85
CA GLU A 505 3.78 -11.19 -10.18
C GLU A 505 4.51 -10.54 -9.00
N LYS A 506 3.93 -10.61 -7.80
CA LYS A 506 4.53 -10.02 -6.59
C LYS A 506 5.81 -10.72 -6.19
N THR A 507 5.84 -12.06 -6.23
CA THR A 507 7.05 -12.85 -5.97
C THR A 507 8.15 -12.55 -6.99
N LYS A 508 7.80 -12.51 -8.28
CA LYS A 508 8.73 -12.12 -9.33
C LYS A 508 9.30 -10.71 -9.13
N SER A 509 8.44 -9.75 -8.80
CA SER A 509 8.88 -8.37 -8.50
C SER A 509 9.87 -8.34 -7.32
N PHE A 510 9.64 -9.12 -6.26
CA PHE A 510 10.57 -9.24 -5.14
C PHE A 510 11.94 -9.78 -5.59
N VAL A 511 11.97 -10.92 -6.27
CA VAL A 511 13.22 -11.57 -6.70
C VAL A 511 14.05 -10.64 -7.60
N PHE A 512 13.42 -9.98 -8.57
CA PHE A 512 14.14 -9.12 -9.51
C PHE A 512 14.46 -7.73 -8.98
N GLU A 513 13.69 -7.18 -8.06
CA GLU A 513 13.90 -5.82 -7.55
C GLU A 513 14.75 -5.80 -6.27
N ALA A 514 14.37 -6.60 -5.26
CA ALA A 514 15.13 -6.71 -4.02
C ALA A 514 16.35 -7.63 -4.17
N GLY A 515 16.22 -8.73 -4.91
CA GLY A 515 17.28 -9.72 -5.08
C GLY A 515 18.56 -9.16 -5.70
N LYS A 516 18.47 -8.27 -6.69
CA LYS A 516 19.66 -7.59 -7.26
C LYS A 516 20.47 -6.84 -6.23
N ILE A 517 19.79 -6.19 -5.27
CA ILE A 517 20.43 -5.38 -4.25
C ILE A 517 21.05 -6.29 -3.18
N ILE A 518 20.31 -7.32 -2.75
CA ILE A 518 20.82 -8.34 -1.81
C ILE A 518 22.07 -8.97 -2.37
N MET A 519 22.04 -9.39 -3.64
CA MET A 519 23.21 -10.01 -4.31
C MET A 519 24.41 -9.07 -4.34
N ALA A 520 24.21 -7.81 -4.75
CA ALA A 520 25.30 -6.83 -4.83
C ALA A 520 25.94 -6.61 -3.46
N ILE A 521 25.14 -6.56 -2.40
CA ILE A 521 25.62 -6.36 -1.02
C ILE A 521 26.30 -7.63 -0.50
N SER A 522 25.77 -8.83 -0.77
CA SER A 522 26.41 -10.09 -0.37
C SER A 522 27.80 -10.22 -0.97
N ILE A 523 27.97 -9.90 -2.26
CA ILE A 523 29.29 -9.92 -2.91
C ILE A 523 30.22 -8.88 -2.30
N LEU A 524 29.73 -7.68 -2.00
CA LEU A 524 30.52 -6.62 -1.38
C LEU A 524 30.99 -7.03 0.02
N LEU A 525 30.09 -7.55 0.85
CA LEU A 525 30.41 -8.01 2.20
C LEU A 525 31.38 -9.20 2.19
N TRP A 526 31.18 -10.16 1.27
CA TRP A 526 32.14 -11.25 1.08
C TRP A 526 33.53 -10.70 0.70
N GLY A 527 33.61 -9.74 -0.21
CA GLY A 527 34.86 -9.11 -0.58
C GLY A 527 35.54 -8.40 0.60
N MET A 528 34.78 -7.68 1.43
CA MET A 528 35.30 -7.01 2.61
C MET A 528 35.72 -8.00 3.71
N ALA A 529 35.10 -9.17 3.82
CA ALA A 529 35.49 -10.23 4.75
C ALA A 529 36.69 -11.02 4.25
N SER A 530 36.86 -11.13 2.92
CA SER A 530 37.93 -11.92 2.28
C SER A 530 39.24 -11.13 2.08
N VAL A 531 39.22 -9.82 2.26
CA VAL A 531 40.41 -8.94 2.11
C VAL A 531 40.75 -8.34 3.48
N GLY A 532 41.98 -8.54 3.94
CA GLY A 532 42.50 -7.96 5.18
C GLY A 532 43.71 -7.06 4.96
N ILE A 533 44.02 -6.26 5.95
CA ILE A 533 45.16 -5.33 5.95
C ILE A 533 46.22 -5.83 6.94
N GLY A 534 47.41 -6.15 6.43
CA GLY A 534 48.58 -6.47 7.23
C GLY A 534 48.90 -7.97 7.36
N ASP A 535 50.01 -8.26 8.03
CA ASP A 535 50.56 -9.61 8.16
C ASP A 535 49.71 -10.56 9.01
N GLN A 536 48.92 -10.03 9.92
CA GLN A 536 47.96 -10.77 10.75
C GLN A 536 46.88 -11.50 9.94
N PHE A 537 46.43 -10.91 8.83
CA PHE A 537 45.47 -11.54 7.94
C PHE A 537 46.15 -12.51 6.96
N ASN A 538 47.28 -12.09 6.37
CA ASN A 538 47.98 -12.87 5.33
C ASN A 538 48.63 -14.14 5.89
N ASN A 539 49.21 -14.08 7.11
CA ASN A 539 49.90 -15.18 7.77
C ASN A 539 49.01 -15.85 8.84
N ALA A 540 47.68 -15.68 8.78
CA ALA A 540 46.76 -16.19 9.77
C ALA A 540 46.90 -17.71 10.02
N GLU A 541 47.17 -18.48 8.98
CA GLU A 541 47.41 -19.93 9.08
C GLU A 541 48.68 -20.26 9.91
N GLU A 542 49.78 -19.56 9.65
CA GLU A 542 51.04 -19.76 10.42
C GLU A 542 50.90 -19.34 11.88
N ILE A 543 50.17 -18.26 12.15
CA ILE A 543 49.96 -17.74 13.50
C ILE A 543 49.11 -18.70 14.32
N ILE A 544 48.10 -19.31 13.73
CA ILE A 544 47.14 -20.18 14.43
C ILE A 544 47.65 -21.60 14.56
N ILE A 545 48.49 -22.10 13.63
CA ILE A 545 49.13 -23.45 13.71
C ILE A 545 49.94 -23.65 14.99
N VAL A 546 50.40 -22.57 15.61
CA VAL A 546 51.20 -22.64 16.86
C VAL A 546 50.37 -23.14 18.06
N GLU A 547 49.03 -23.08 18.00
CA GLU A 547 48.13 -23.59 19.03
C GLU A 547 47.76 -25.05 18.76
N ASN A 548 47.72 -25.91 19.78
CA ASN A 548 47.30 -27.31 19.64
C ASN A 548 45.74 -27.39 19.56
N TYR A 549 45.22 -27.98 18.49
CA TYR A 549 43.79 -28.17 18.27
C TYR A 549 43.38 -29.64 18.41
N ASN A 550 42.18 -29.85 18.94
CA ASN A 550 41.64 -31.21 19.14
C ASN A 550 40.98 -31.77 17.88
N SER A 551 40.60 -30.91 16.92
CA SER A 551 39.98 -31.30 15.66
C SER A 551 40.32 -30.33 14.52
N MET A 552 40.23 -30.80 13.26
CA MET A 552 40.42 -29.98 12.08
C MET A 552 39.32 -28.88 11.96
N ASP A 553 38.13 -29.20 12.41
CA ASP A 553 36.98 -28.26 12.42
C ASP A 553 37.23 -27.08 13.39
N GLU A 554 37.85 -27.34 14.53
CA GLU A 554 38.22 -26.28 15.50
C GLU A 554 39.29 -25.34 14.92
N PHE A 555 40.27 -25.89 14.20
CA PHE A 555 41.27 -25.10 13.51
C PHE A 555 40.67 -24.22 12.41
N GLU A 556 39.83 -24.78 11.51
CA GLU A 556 39.19 -24.01 10.44
C GLU A 556 38.30 -22.89 11.00
N ASN A 557 37.61 -23.13 12.08
CA ASN A 557 36.75 -22.15 12.74
C ASN A 557 37.54 -20.99 13.35
N LYS A 558 38.62 -21.29 14.08
CA LYS A 558 39.52 -20.26 14.62
C LYS A 558 40.21 -19.47 13.52
N LEU A 559 40.61 -20.14 12.43
CA LEU A 559 41.20 -19.48 11.27
C LEU A 559 40.22 -18.51 10.63
N SER A 560 38.98 -18.93 10.47
CA SER A 560 37.92 -18.09 9.91
C SER A 560 37.61 -16.88 10.81
N SER A 561 37.55 -17.07 12.11
CA SER A 561 37.36 -16.02 13.11
C SER A 561 38.50 -15.02 13.09
N HIS A 562 39.77 -15.49 13.10
CA HIS A 562 40.95 -14.64 13.05
C HIS A 562 41.04 -13.83 11.75
N LYS A 563 40.77 -14.48 10.59
CA LYS A 563 40.71 -13.80 9.30
C LYS A 563 39.61 -12.73 9.28
N LEU A 564 38.43 -13.01 9.85
CA LEU A 564 37.34 -12.04 9.93
C LEU A 564 37.71 -10.84 10.81
N GLU A 565 38.35 -11.06 11.95
CA GLU A 565 38.79 -10.00 12.87
C GLU A 565 39.77 -9.03 12.20
N HIS A 566 40.71 -9.56 11.39
CA HIS A 566 41.74 -8.78 10.70
C HIS A 566 41.40 -8.41 9.26
N SER A 567 40.14 -8.68 8.83
CA SER A 567 39.61 -8.27 7.56
C SER A 567 39.26 -6.76 7.53
N LEU A 568 38.97 -6.22 6.34
CA LEU A 568 38.39 -4.86 6.19
C LEU A 568 37.11 -4.72 7.01
N LEU A 569 36.29 -5.76 7.07
CA LEU A 569 35.07 -5.78 7.86
C LEU A 569 35.35 -5.70 9.34
N GLY A 570 36.37 -6.44 9.86
CA GLY A 570 36.86 -6.36 11.21
C GLY A 570 37.40 -4.98 11.59
N ALA A 571 38.18 -4.36 10.68
CA ALA A 571 38.68 -3.01 10.87
C ALA A 571 37.52 -1.98 11.00
N ILE A 572 36.44 -2.15 10.24
CA ILE A 572 35.24 -1.30 10.37
C ILE A 572 34.57 -1.55 11.73
N GLY A 573 34.45 -2.81 12.18
CA GLY A 573 33.90 -3.15 13.50
C GLY A 573 34.65 -2.44 14.61
N LYS A 574 35.99 -2.56 14.64
CA LYS A 574 36.87 -1.88 15.61
C LYS A 574 36.79 -0.35 15.53
N SER A 575 36.62 0.22 14.36
CA SER A 575 36.46 1.68 14.22
C SER A 575 35.10 2.22 14.71
N ILE A 576 34.07 1.38 14.74
CA ILE A 576 32.73 1.71 15.24
C ILE A 576 32.63 1.46 16.76
N GLU A 577 33.46 0.61 17.32
CA GLU A 577 33.44 0.23 18.73
C GLU A 577 33.33 1.42 19.70
N PRO A 578 34.09 2.52 19.55
CA PRO A 578 33.97 3.68 20.45
C PRO A 578 32.56 4.31 20.46
N LEU A 579 31.79 4.15 19.37
CA LEU A 579 30.44 4.66 19.27
C LEU A 579 29.40 3.73 19.92
N ILE A 580 29.67 2.42 19.96
CA ILE A 580 28.74 1.42 20.46
C ILE A 580 29.09 0.91 21.87
N SER A 581 30.34 1.14 22.36
CA SER A 581 30.74 0.77 23.70
C SER A 581 29.89 1.41 24.82
N PRO A 582 29.34 2.66 24.68
CA PRO A 582 28.40 3.20 25.66
C PRO A 582 27.08 2.42 25.78
N LEU A 583 26.73 1.59 24.77
CA LEU A 583 25.57 0.70 24.76
C LEU A 583 25.91 -0.67 25.41
N GLY A 584 27.16 -0.87 25.77
CA GLY A 584 27.65 -2.13 26.28
C GLY A 584 27.99 -3.15 25.17
N TYR A 585 28.30 -2.71 23.95
CA TYR A 585 28.65 -3.56 22.82
C TYR A 585 30.16 -3.47 22.54
N ASP A 586 30.73 -4.58 22.06
CA ASP A 586 32.10 -4.70 21.59
C ASP A 586 32.18 -4.64 20.05
N TRP A 587 33.41 -4.73 19.51
CA TRP A 587 33.63 -4.76 18.06
C TRP A 587 32.98 -5.97 17.38
N LYS A 588 32.81 -7.13 18.07
CA LYS A 588 32.18 -8.34 17.54
C LYS A 588 30.68 -8.08 17.25
N ILE A 589 29.97 -7.48 18.20
CA ILE A 589 28.60 -7.02 18.04
C ILE A 589 28.57 -5.93 16.97
N GLY A 590 29.60 -5.07 16.92
CA GLY A 590 29.74 -4.03 15.88
C GLY A 590 29.76 -4.60 14.46
N ILE A 591 30.60 -5.62 14.21
CA ILE A 591 30.63 -6.33 12.92
C ILE A 591 29.25 -6.94 12.60
N ALA A 592 28.66 -7.63 13.58
CA ALA A 592 27.36 -8.27 13.38
C ALA A 592 26.25 -7.25 13.07
N ILE A 593 26.28 -6.05 13.65
CA ILE A 593 25.38 -4.95 13.31
C ILE A 593 25.61 -4.46 11.88
N VAL A 594 26.87 -4.30 11.46
CA VAL A 594 27.21 -3.85 10.09
C VAL A 594 26.78 -4.88 9.05
N THR A 595 27.10 -6.16 9.27
CA THR A 595 26.71 -7.22 8.33
C THR A 595 25.20 -7.40 8.25
N SER A 596 24.48 -7.24 9.37
CA SER A 596 23.02 -7.31 9.42
C SER A 596 22.32 -6.20 8.63
N PHE A 597 23.06 -5.18 8.20
CA PHE A 597 22.50 -4.14 7.33
C PHE A 597 22.14 -4.66 5.93
N ALA A 598 22.81 -5.71 5.46
CA ALA A 598 22.44 -6.39 4.23
C ALA A 598 21.13 -7.18 4.39
N ALA A 599 21.13 -8.08 5.37
CA ALA A 599 19.99 -8.88 5.76
C ALA A 599 20.08 -9.18 7.27
N ARG A 600 18.99 -9.02 8.00
CA ARG A 600 18.99 -9.03 9.48
C ARG A 600 19.41 -10.38 10.10
N GLU A 601 19.05 -11.47 9.44
CA GLU A 601 19.42 -12.83 9.84
C GLU A 601 20.91 -13.10 9.79
N VAL A 602 21.67 -12.38 8.97
CA VAL A 602 23.13 -12.47 8.87
C VAL A 602 23.81 -12.16 10.20
N PHE A 603 23.15 -11.39 11.09
CA PHE A 603 23.65 -11.15 12.46
C PHE A 603 23.99 -12.45 13.19
N VAL A 604 23.09 -13.41 13.18
CA VAL A 604 23.28 -14.70 13.85
C VAL A 604 24.42 -15.49 13.22
N GLY A 605 24.46 -15.55 11.88
CA GLY A 605 25.54 -16.23 11.17
C GLY A 605 26.89 -15.58 11.38
N THR A 606 26.96 -14.25 11.46
CA THR A 606 28.20 -13.52 11.76
C THR A 606 28.68 -13.81 13.17
N LEU A 607 27.80 -13.78 14.17
CA LEU A 607 28.19 -14.17 15.54
C LEU A 607 28.64 -15.62 15.63
N ALA A 608 27.92 -16.54 14.95
CA ALA A 608 28.34 -17.94 14.90
C ALA A 608 29.75 -18.11 14.33
N THR A 609 30.07 -17.40 13.24
CA THR A 609 31.44 -17.42 12.66
C THR A 609 32.47 -16.83 13.60
N ILE A 610 32.17 -15.68 14.23
CA ILE A 610 33.10 -15.04 15.19
C ILE A 610 33.40 -15.94 16.40
N TYR A 611 32.36 -16.62 16.92
CA TYR A 611 32.51 -17.51 18.07
C TYR A 611 32.99 -18.93 17.70
N SER A 612 33.38 -19.15 16.46
CA SER A 612 33.96 -20.41 15.95
C SER A 612 33.08 -21.63 16.24
N VAL A 613 31.82 -21.57 15.81
CA VAL A 613 30.90 -22.69 15.95
C VAL A 613 30.47 -23.14 14.56
N GLN A 614 30.84 -24.34 14.14
CA GLN A 614 30.30 -25.02 12.98
C GLN A 614 29.15 -25.96 13.37
N GLY A 615 28.06 -25.96 12.59
CA GLY A 615 26.96 -26.90 12.72
C GLY A 615 25.74 -26.36 13.47
N ASP A 616 24.61 -27.01 13.24
CA ASP A 616 23.25 -26.66 13.72
C ASP A 616 23.03 -26.83 15.26
N GLN A 617 24.07 -26.83 16.05
CA GLN A 617 23.93 -26.95 17.51
C GLN A 617 23.75 -25.56 18.13
N GLU A 618 22.53 -25.07 18.14
CA GLU A 618 22.15 -23.83 18.82
C GLU A 618 22.62 -23.74 20.27
N ASP A 619 22.67 -24.85 21.00
CA ASP A 619 23.07 -24.89 22.40
C ASP A 619 24.55 -24.53 22.60
N THR A 620 25.44 -24.92 21.70
CA THR A 620 26.87 -24.62 21.76
C THR A 620 27.17 -23.13 21.51
N ILE A 621 26.44 -22.47 20.61
CA ILE A 621 26.55 -21.01 20.38
C ILE A 621 26.11 -20.25 21.62
N LYS A 622 25.02 -20.65 22.24
CA LYS A 622 24.47 -20.02 23.44
C LYS A 622 25.44 -20.09 24.61
N GLU A 623 26.06 -21.24 24.84
CA GLU A 623 27.00 -21.40 25.94
C GLU A 623 28.23 -20.51 25.78
N ARG A 624 28.80 -20.41 24.58
CA ARG A 624 29.95 -19.54 24.31
C ARG A 624 29.60 -18.06 24.42
N MET A 625 28.47 -17.64 23.86
CA MET A 625 28.01 -16.27 24.01
C MET A 625 27.67 -15.92 25.47
N ALA A 626 27.12 -16.87 26.23
CA ALA A 626 26.83 -16.66 27.66
C ALA A 626 28.11 -16.48 28.52
N ASN A 627 29.20 -17.14 28.14
CA ASN A 627 30.47 -17.08 28.87
C ASN A 627 31.40 -15.96 28.38
N GLU A 628 31.02 -15.21 27.35
CA GLU A 628 31.83 -14.11 26.84
C GLU A 628 31.85 -12.94 27.83
N VAL A 629 33.04 -12.51 28.18
CA VAL A 629 33.28 -11.40 29.12
C VAL A 629 34.00 -10.26 28.43
N ARG A 630 33.70 -9.03 28.83
CA ARG A 630 34.39 -7.82 28.39
C ARG A 630 35.76 -7.69 29.08
N GLU A 631 36.54 -6.72 28.63
CA GLU A 631 37.82 -6.36 29.27
C GLU A 631 37.66 -5.96 30.75
N ASP A 632 36.48 -5.46 31.15
CA ASP A 632 36.12 -5.11 32.54
C ASP A 632 35.64 -6.30 33.38
N GLY A 633 35.65 -7.53 32.82
CA GLY A 633 35.24 -8.78 33.48
C GLY A 633 33.73 -8.99 33.60
N GLN A 634 32.90 -8.11 33.04
CA GLN A 634 31.46 -8.29 33.02
C GLN A 634 31.00 -9.12 31.81
N PRO A 635 29.90 -9.89 31.92
CA PRO A 635 29.39 -10.66 30.77
C PRO A 635 28.96 -9.73 29.63
N LEU A 636 29.44 -10.01 28.41
CA LEU A 636 29.13 -9.24 27.23
C LEU A 636 27.62 -9.27 26.95
N PHE A 637 26.98 -10.43 27.03
CA PHE A 637 25.53 -10.62 26.86
C PHE A 637 24.80 -10.66 28.21
N GLY A 638 25.12 -9.72 29.10
CA GLY A 638 24.40 -9.54 30.36
C GLY A 638 22.99 -8.98 30.16
N LEU A 639 22.23 -8.87 31.26
CA LEU A 639 20.84 -8.39 31.20
C LEU A 639 20.73 -6.99 30.55
N ALA A 640 21.61 -6.05 30.96
CA ALA A 640 21.62 -4.69 30.48
C ALA A 640 21.94 -4.60 28.97
N SER A 641 23.04 -5.23 28.53
CA SER A 641 23.49 -5.21 27.14
C SER A 641 22.56 -6.00 26.23
N GLY A 642 22.02 -7.14 26.68
CA GLY A 642 21.10 -7.94 25.89
C GLY A 642 19.75 -7.28 25.67
N ILE A 643 19.14 -6.68 26.70
CA ILE A 643 17.90 -5.92 26.51
C ILE A 643 18.15 -4.67 25.66
N SER A 644 19.27 -3.97 25.88
CA SER A 644 19.70 -2.86 25.05
C SER A 644 19.77 -3.25 23.56
N LEU A 645 20.39 -4.39 23.25
CA LEU A 645 20.55 -4.91 21.90
C LEU A 645 19.20 -5.31 21.28
N MET A 646 18.30 -5.93 22.05
CA MET A 646 16.93 -6.21 21.58
C MET A 646 16.17 -4.94 21.23
N ILE A 647 16.27 -3.88 22.03
CA ILE A 647 15.66 -2.57 21.77
C ILE A 647 16.31 -1.89 20.56
N PHE A 648 17.64 -1.97 20.42
CA PHE A 648 18.35 -1.49 19.25
C PHE A 648 17.79 -2.15 17.97
N TYR A 649 17.69 -3.47 17.97
CA TYR A 649 17.13 -4.23 16.84
C TYR A 649 15.63 -3.95 16.61
N ALA A 650 14.87 -3.57 17.64
CA ALA A 650 13.48 -3.21 17.50
C ALA A 650 13.28 -1.93 16.66
N PHE A 651 14.20 -0.98 16.74
CA PHE A 651 14.07 0.32 16.09
C PHE A 651 15.03 0.54 14.93
N ALA A 652 16.18 -0.13 14.89
CA ALA A 652 17.17 0.07 13.85
C ALA A 652 16.67 -0.28 12.45
N MET A 653 17.04 0.56 11.48
CA MET A 653 16.75 0.33 10.06
C MET A 653 17.88 -0.51 9.44
N GLN A 654 17.84 -1.80 9.65
CA GLN A 654 18.86 -2.75 9.19
C GLN A 654 18.34 -3.58 8.02
N CYS A 655 18.00 -2.94 6.90
CA CYS A 655 17.57 -3.63 5.68
C CYS A 655 17.72 -2.71 4.47
N MET A 656 18.78 -2.92 3.69
CA MET A 656 19.08 -2.11 2.51
C MET A 656 17.99 -2.24 1.43
N SER A 657 17.43 -3.44 1.29
CA SER A 657 16.32 -3.69 0.36
C SER A 657 15.08 -2.87 0.69
N THR A 658 14.80 -2.63 1.98
CA THR A 658 13.71 -1.76 2.40
C THR A 658 13.97 -0.31 1.98
N LEU A 659 15.18 0.22 2.14
CA LEU A 659 15.55 1.57 1.69
C LEU A 659 15.40 1.74 0.18
N ALA A 660 15.79 0.72 -0.59
CA ALA A 660 15.65 0.71 -2.03
C ALA A 660 14.17 0.77 -2.48
N ILE A 661 13.29 0.01 -1.82
CA ILE A 661 11.85 0.07 -2.09
C ILE A 661 11.26 1.42 -1.66
N VAL A 662 11.66 1.98 -0.53
CA VAL A 662 11.24 3.34 -0.12
C VAL A 662 11.66 4.36 -1.16
N LYS A 663 12.90 4.31 -1.69
CA LYS A 663 13.35 5.18 -2.79
C LYS A 663 12.46 5.02 -4.02
N LYS A 664 12.13 3.79 -4.39
CA LYS A 664 11.27 3.50 -5.54
C LYS A 664 9.86 4.05 -5.35
N GLU A 665 9.22 3.81 -4.19
CA GLU A 665 7.84 4.23 -3.92
C GLU A 665 7.68 5.73 -3.68
N THR A 666 8.74 6.40 -3.22
CA THR A 666 8.76 7.87 -3.01
C THR A 666 9.39 8.64 -4.16
N ASN A 667 10.02 7.94 -5.11
CA ASN A 667 10.79 8.48 -6.23
C ASN A 667 11.85 9.54 -5.80
N SER A 668 12.41 9.38 -4.59
CA SER A 668 13.35 10.33 -4.00
C SER A 668 14.32 9.64 -3.03
N TRP A 669 15.59 10.04 -3.01
CA TRP A 669 16.57 9.59 -2.01
C TRP A 669 16.41 10.28 -0.65
N LYS A 670 15.74 11.43 -0.60
CA LYS A 670 15.53 12.19 0.64
C LYS A 670 14.86 11.36 1.72
N TRP A 671 13.81 10.62 1.38
CA TRP A 671 13.01 9.89 2.36
C TRP A 671 13.71 8.64 2.91
N PRO A 672 14.35 7.78 2.08
CA PRO A 672 15.14 6.66 2.61
C PRO A 672 16.28 7.10 3.52
N ILE A 673 17.04 8.13 3.15
CA ILE A 673 18.15 8.64 3.95
C ILE A 673 17.64 9.22 5.27
N LEU A 674 16.59 10.04 5.22
CA LEU A 674 15.97 10.59 6.43
C LEU A 674 15.45 9.49 7.36
N GLN A 675 14.82 8.45 6.79
CA GLN A 675 14.31 7.30 7.54
C GLN A 675 15.46 6.53 8.20
N LEU A 676 16.53 6.25 7.46
CA LEU A 676 17.73 5.59 8.00
C LEU A 676 18.29 6.35 9.19
N ILE A 677 18.53 7.66 9.05
CA ILE A 677 19.11 8.49 10.09
C ILE A 677 18.19 8.53 11.33
N ILE A 678 16.90 8.81 11.15
CA ILE A 678 15.96 8.94 12.27
C ILE A 678 15.81 7.60 13.01
N MET A 679 15.64 6.49 12.29
CA MET A 679 15.47 5.18 12.93
C MET A 679 16.73 4.71 13.63
N THR A 680 17.92 4.95 13.06
CA THR A 680 19.20 4.65 13.71
C THR A 680 19.41 5.49 14.98
N LEU A 681 19.09 6.78 14.93
CA LEU A 681 19.16 7.64 16.12
C LEU A 681 18.18 7.19 17.22
N ILE A 682 16.93 6.88 16.85
CA ILE A 682 15.95 6.35 17.83
C ILE A 682 16.45 5.04 18.42
N ALA A 683 16.98 4.13 17.59
CA ALA A 683 17.54 2.86 18.07
C ALA A 683 18.71 3.08 19.03
N TYR A 684 19.65 3.95 18.68
CA TYR A 684 20.82 4.25 19.49
C TYR A 684 20.44 4.85 20.84
N PHE A 685 19.65 5.94 20.85
CA PHE A 685 19.28 6.62 22.09
C PHE A 685 18.37 5.78 22.99
N SER A 686 17.44 5.00 22.42
CA SER A 686 16.60 4.11 23.23
C SER A 686 17.40 2.95 23.82
N ALA A 687 18.34 2.37 23.07
CA ALA A 687 19.24 1.34 23.57
C ALA A 687 20.18 1.88 24.66
N LEU A 688 20.76 3.06 24.47
CA LEU A 688 21.60 3.76 25.45
C LEU A 688 20.85 4.00 26.76
N LEU A 689 19.63 4.54 26.66
CA LEU A 689 18.79 4.82 27.83
C LEU A 689 18.49 3.52 28.59
N VAL A 690 18.12 2.46 27.88
CA VAL A 690 17.82 1.15 28.50
C VAL A 690 19.08 0.56 29.15
N TYR A 691 20.23 0.63 28.47
CA TYR A 691 21.50 0.16 29.05
C TYR A 691 21.83 0.88 30.35
N GLN A 692 21.78 2.22 30.37
CA GLN A 692 22.08 3.04 31.55
C GLN A 692 21.08 2.89 32.69
N ILE A 693 19.84 2.49 32.43
CA ILE A 693 18.86 2.25 33.50
C ILE A 693 19.09 0.87 34.17
N ILE A 694 19.54 -0.11 33.38
CA ILE A 694 19.66 -1.50 33.87
C ILE A 694 21.07 -1.82 34.38
N SER A 695 22.13 -1.17 33.82
CA SER A 695 23.49 -1.30 34.32
C SER A 695 23.66 -0.53 35.63
#